data_b9c9cb8e4b069ef3eaab5a2a4def6f6f
#
_entry.id   b9c9cb8e4b069ef3eaab5a2a4def6f6f
#
_cell.length_a   1.000
_cell.length_b   1.000
_cell.length_c   1.000
_cell.angle_alpha   90.00
_cell.angle_beta   90.00
_cell.angle_gamma   90.00
#
_symmetry.space_group_name_H-M   'P 1'
#
loop_
_entity.id
_entity.type
_entity.pdbx_description
1 polymer ?
#
loop_
_entity_poly.entity_id
_entity_poly.type
_entity_poly.pdbx_seq_one_letter_code
_entity_poly.pdbx_strand_id
1 'polypeptide(L)'
;MKRILFLAVAVMTLAACHRDPHFITDRDYRAEVHRDFELRVKSYELSGLRFDTLSRMEREAMEFLYAYMPLSDLADYSPEFYLQQVRYAFRAREEMAWGKEIPEDVFRHFVLVYRVNNENLDTARMVMYRELKERVQGMTIEEAALEVNHWCHEHVAYRASDSRTSAPLATMRTSLGRCGEESTFAVTALRSVGIPARQCYTPRWAHCDDNHAWVEVYVNGEWKFLGACEPDPRLNMGWFSVPSTRCMMVHTKAFGKYKGDEEVVRRTGLFSELNLLSHYAPTRRVTITVQDESGKPMEGAQVKFKLYNYAEYYTLATKTTDVDGKASLTTGLGDLLIWSLTPDPSPKGEGSGYRFAFAKIDVRKDSTLTLILKKDADKDILLPSPLGEGPGVRLFDMVPPVAGNPKVVATEEETAANAKRLAYEDSLRAAYTATFHTDSPNPFVRKAEGNWAEIEKFIAAHPNCDDYLATYSDKDLRDITAATLEAHWTEPGTYQHINISTYQRGLLPARISNEMVRPYRMELSSFKGMTAEEIRQWTLDSIAIDDTSNYYNCPISPVGVYKLRRADRHSRDIFFVAACRAAGVPAYLDNATNTIYTWNEKGWQPTSISRDSSFSRKSCATSISRLTLTYRGKDPAKPVYWPHFTLSKLENGDLRTFDFEDDPRMAKFPATIELEPGTYCLSTGNRYPNGSVRSRMEFFTVGANHHSPTTKEIVILPLIELTTPSTYQPINPQLELYDGIELWDYAGEAGMLYINLGDYSEPSKHLVVELKQLQQEMKQWGGMTFMVGPASLKMHEWRLVNTDLAYNKGLLEQRILEATNGRGEYPLVALIDNQGHIRYHSEGYKIGVIEQVLKAAK
;
A
#
# COMPACT_ATOMS: atom_id res chain seq x y z
N MET A 1 -40.89 -52.60 -39.06
CA MET A 1 -39.43 -52.25 -39.10
C MET A 1 -39.17 -50.73 -39.27
N LYS A 2 -39.92 -49.98 -40.05
CA LYS A 2 -39.64 -48.50 -40.21
C LYS A 2 -39.89 -47.66 -38.95
N ARG A 3 -40.80 -48.05 -38.04
CA ARG A 3 -41.03 -47.30 -36.77
C ARG A 3 -40.00 -47.55 -35.68
N ILE A 4 -39.33 -48.70 -35.66
CA ILE A 4 -38.26 -49.05 -34.74
C ILE A 4 -36.94 -48.34 -35.13
N LEU A 5 -36.73 -48.14 -36.42
CA LEU A 5 -35.54 -47.40 -36.90
C LEU A 5 -35.60 -45.89 -36.60
N PHE A 6 -36.80 -45.28 -36.59
CA PHE A 6 -36.97 -43.87 -36.19
C PHE A 6 -36.79 -43.65 -34.69
N LEU A 7 -37.19 -44.62 -33.84
CA LEU A 7 -36.95 -44.53 -32.40
C LEU A 7 -35.47 -44.74 -32.05
N ALA A 8 -34.78 -45.62 -32.74
CA ALA A 8 -33.33 -45.80 -32.52
C ALA A 8 -32.48 -44.62 -32.98
N VAL A 9 -32.88 -43.93 -34.07
CA VAL A 9 -32.20 -42.70 -34.52
C VAL A 9 -32.56 -41.51 -33.60
N ALA A 10 -33.79 -41.39 -33.07
CA ALA A 10 -34.13 -40.38 -32.08
C ALA A 10 -33.45 -40.58 -30.72
N VAL A 11 -33.26 -41.86 -30.31
CA VAL A 11 -32.49 -42.15 -29.06
C VAL A 11 -30.99 -41.94 -29.26
N MET A 12 -30.43 -42.21 -30.46
CA MET A 12 -29.03 -41.92 -30.76
C MET A 12 -28.77 -40.38 -30.92
N THR A 13 -29.77 -39.61 -31.36
CA THR A 13 -29.64 -38.12 -31.42
C THR A 13 -29.84 -37.45 -30.07
N LEU A 14 -30.52 -38.09 -29.10
CA LEU A 14 -30.62 -37.63 -27.71
C LEU A 14 -29.43 -38.09 -26.81
N ALA A 15 -28.69 -39.11 -27.26
CA ALA A 15 -27.43 -39.51 -26.61
C ALA A 15 -26.19 -38.76 -27.15
N ALA A 16 -26.38 -37.87 -28.13
CA ALA A 16 -25.28 -37.06 -28.65
C ALA A 16 -25.17 -35.78 -27.87
N CYS A 17 -24.13 -35.74 -27.00
CA CYS A 17 -23.53 -34.53 -26.48
C CYS A 17 -24.17 -33.88 -25.26
N HIS A 18 -24.26 -34.54 -24.13
CA HIS A 18 -23.89 -33.89 -22.88
C HIS A 18 -22.35 -33.97 -22.70
N ARG A 19 -21.60 -33.35 -23.58
CA ARG A 19 -20.24 -33.02 -23.28
C ARG A 19 -20.31 -31.91 -22.24
N ASP A 20 -19.79 -32.15 -21.02
CA ASP A 20 -19.71 -31.12 -20.02
C ASP A 20 -19.12 -29.83 -20.65
N PRO A 21 -19.74 -28.69 -20.44
CA PRO A 21 -19.28 -27.44 -21.06
C PRO A 21 -17.86 -27.11 -20.64
N HIS A 22 -17.15 -26.39 -21.49
CA HIS A 22 -15.86 -25.80 -21.14
C HIS A 22 -16.09 -24.50 -20.36
N PHE A 23 -15.28 -24.24 -19.33
CA PHE A 23 -15.21 -22.94 -18.68
C PHE A 23 -14.43 -21.96 -19.55
N ILE A 24 -13.27 -22.34 -20.08
CA ILE A 24 -12.48 -21.51 -20.99
C ILE A 24 -12.91 -21.91 -22.42
N THR A 25 -13.70 -21.09 -23.06
CA THR A 25 -14.29 -21.40 -24.38
C THR A 25 -13.31 -21.29 -25.53
N ASP A 26 -12.36 -20.30 -25.45
CA ASP A 26 -11.24 -20.19 -26.39
C ASP A 26 -10.33 -21.41 -26.29
N ARG A 27 -10.28 -22.20 -27.37
CA ARG A 27 -9.51 -23.47 -27.43
C ARG A 27 -8.01 -23.26 -27.25
N ASP A 28 -7.47 -22.23 -27.89
CA ASP A 28 -6.03 -22.00 -27.90
C ASP A 28 -5.56 -21.46 -26.54
N TYR A 29 -6.34 -20.55 -25.94
CA TYR A 29 -6.09 -20.05 -24.61
C TYR A 29 -6.24 -21.15 -23.56
N ARG A 30 -7.24 -22.00 -23.65
CA ARG A 30 -7.40 -23.16 -22.76
C ARG A 30 -6.19 -24.11 -22.83
N ALA A 31 -5.70 -24.37 -24.05
CA ALA A 31 -4.50 -25.19 -24.23
C ALA A 31 -3.25 -24.50 -23.67
N GLU A 32 -3.16 -23.17 -23.75
CA GLU A 32 -2.11 -22.37 -23.11
C GLU A 32 -2.16 -22.49 -21.58
N VAL A 33 -3.31 -22.27 -20.97
CA VAL A 33 -3.51 -22.41 -19.51
C VAL A 33 -3.13 -23.79 -19.02
N HIS A 34 -3.54 -24.84 -19.72
CA HIS A 34 -3.19 -26.21 -19.37
C HIS A 34 -1.66 -26.45 -19.43
N ARG A 35 -0.98 -25.97 -20.48
CA ARG A 35 0.48 -26.05 -20.58
C ARG A 35 1.18 -25.30 -19.45
N ASP A 36 0.74 -24.09 -19.16
CA ASP A 36 1.33 -23.25 -18.11
C ASP A 36 1.14 -23.90 -16.73
N PHE A 37 -0.03 -24.50 -16.48
CA PHE A 37 -0.29 -25.29 -15.29
C PHE A 37 0.66 -26.49 -15.17
N GLU A 38 0.78 -27.34 -16.22
CA GLU A 38 1.67 -28.49 -16.23
C GLU A 38 3.13 -28.12 -16.03
N LEU A 39 3.58 -27.02 -16.68
CA LEU A 39 4.92 -26.50 -16.50
C LEU A 39 5.17 -26.08 -15.04
N ARG A 40 4.20 -25.43 -14.42
CA ARG A 40 4.30 -24.99 -13.04
C ARG A 40 4.32 -26.15 -12.06
N VAL A 41 3.41 -27.13 -12.23
CA VAL A 41 3.38 -28.36 -11.43
C VAL A 41 4.74 -29.06 -11.48
N LYS A 42 5.32 -29.18 -12.67
CA LYS A 42 6.64 -29.77 -12.84
C LYS A 42 7.76 -28.95 -12.21
N SER A 43 7.77 -27.64 -12.44
CA SER A 43 8.84 -26.74 -11.97
C SER A 43 8.87 -26.57 -10.45
N TYR A 44 7.73 -26.76 -9.79
CA TYR A 44 7.56 -26.60 -8.34
C TYR A 44 7.40 -27.97 -7.63
N GLU A 45 7.57 -29.07 -8.37
CA GLU A 45 7.48 -30.45 -7.84
C GLU A 45 6.14 -30.76 -7.15
N LEU A 46 5.03 -30.22 -7.66
CA LEU A 46 3.69 -30.39 -7.11
C LEU A 46 3.01 -31.67 -7.61
N SER A 47 3.73 -32.78 -7.63
CA SER A 47 3.26 -34.05 -8.22
C SER A 47 1.98 -34.62 -7.61
N GLY A 48 1.62 -34.20 -6.38
CA GLY A 48 0.35 -34.56 -5.71
C GLY A 48 -0.85 -33.74 -6.15
N LEU A 49 -0.66 -32.64 -6.90
CA LEU A 49 -1.73 -31.76 -7.32
C LEU A 49 -2.41 -32.32 -8.58
N ARG A 50 -3.63 -32.87 -8.42
CA ARG A 50 -4.45 -33.45 -9.49
C ARG A 50 -5.88 -33.01 -9.37
N PHE A 51 -6.51 -32.74 -10.51
CA PHE A 51 -7.90 -32.28 -10.60
C PHE A 51 -8.77 -33.20 -11.45
N ASP A 52 -8.34 -34.46 -11.69
CA ASP A 52 -9.01 -35.43 -12.58
C ASP A 52 -10.43 -35.82 -12.12
N THR A 53 -10.70 -35.68 -10.81
CA THR A 53 -12.02 -36.03 -10.21
C THR A 53 -13.02 -34.86 -10.26
N LEU A 54 -12.59 -33.66 -10.66
CA LEU A 54 -13.43 -32.47 -10.75
C LEU A 54 -14.23 -32.46 -12.06
N SER A 55 -15.35 -31.73 -12.07
CA SER A 55 -16.05 -31.43 -13.32
C SER A 55 -15.11 -30.67 -14.27
N ARG A 56 -15.37 -30.72 -15.58
CA ARG A 56 -14.52 -30.03 -16.55
C ARG A 56 -14.37 -28.56 -16.28
N MET A 57 -15.43 -27.87 -15.92
CA MET A 57 -15.41 -26.45 -15.60
C MET A 57 -14.57 -26.16 -14.35
N GLU A 58 -14.78 -26.92 -13.27
CA GLU A 58 -14.00 -26.77 -12.04
C GLU A 58 -12.50 -27.05 -12.29
N ARG A 59 -12.18 -28.08 -13.07
CA ARG A 59 -10.79 -28.40 -13.41
C ARG A 59 -10.13 -27.27 -14.19
N GLU A 60 -10.75 -26.76 -15.26
CA GLU A 60 -10.20 -25.66 -16.05
C GLU A 60 -10.03 -24.38 -15.21
N ALA A 61 -10.95 -24.10 -14.27
CA ALA A 61 -10.84 -22.98 -13.34
C ALA A 61 -9.68 -23.18 -12.35
N MET A 62 -9.51 -24.38 -11.79
CA MET A 62 -8.40 -24.71 -10.90
C MET A 62 -7.06 -24.66 -11.63
N GLU A 63 -6.98 -25.23 -12.85
CA GLU A 63 -5.78 -25.14 -13.68
C GLU A 63 -5.39 -23.68 -13.93
N PHE A 64 -6.36 -22.80 -14.25
CA PHE A 64 -6.14 -21.36 -14.43
C PHE A 64 -5.59 -20.70 -13.16
N LEU A 65 -6.21 -20.95 -12.00
CA LEU A 65 -5.73 -20.38 -10.74
C LEU A 65 -4.31 -20.84 -10.41
N TYR A 66 -4.05 -22.15 -10.50
CA TYR A 66 -2.76 -22.73 -10.17
C TYR A 66 -1.66 -22.42 -11.20
N ALA A 67 -2.02 -22.15 -12.44
CA ALA A 67 -1.06 -21.68 -13.44
C ALA A 67 -0.51 -20.28 -13.10
N TYR A 68 -1.36 -19.41 -12.51
CA TYR A 68 -1.06 -17.98 -12.44
C TYR A 68 -1.05 -17.37 -11.05
N MET A 69 -1.52 -18.04 -9.99
CA MET A 69 -1.52 -17.49 -8.63
C MET A 69 -0.12 -17.10 -8.15
N PRO A 70 0.02 -16.10 -7.26
CA PRO A 70 1.31 -15.74 -6.67
C PRO A 70 1.88 -16.87 -5.82
N LEU A 71 3.19 -16.82 -5.56
CA LEU A 71 3.90 -17.86 -4.82
C LEU A 71 3.38 -18.04 -3.39
N SER A 72 2.98 -16.93 -2.74
CA SER A 72 2.35 -16.95 -1.41
C SER A 72 1.07 -17.76 -1.37
N ASP A 73 0.24 -17.65 -2.41
CA ASP A 73 -1.03 -18.35 -2.50
C ASP A 73 -0.82 -19.85 -2.69
N LEU A 74 0.17 -20.20 -3.50
CA LEU A 74 0.55 -21.60 -3.73
C LEU A 74 1.11 -22.27 -2.47
N ALA A 75 1.85 -21.52 -1.66
CA ALA A 75 2.52 -22.02 -0.46
C ALA A 75 1.58 -22.16 0.75
N ASP A 76 0.64 -21.23 0.91
CA ASP A 76 -0.07 -21.03 2.17
C ASP A 76 -1.52 -21.52 2.19
N TYR A 77 -2.08 -21.89 1.02
CA TYR A 77 -3.50 -22.32 0.94
C TYR A 77 -3.67 -23.65 0.20
N SER A 78 -4.63 -24.45 0.68
CA SER A 78 -4.87 -25.79 0.12
C SER A 78 -5.70 -25.76 -1.17
N PRO A 79 -5.65 -26.83 -1.97
CA PRO A 79 -6.52 -26.97 -3.13
C PRO A 79 -8.01 -26.94 -2.80
N GLU A 80 -8.41 -27.49 -1.65
CA GLU A 80 -9.79 -27.49 -1.17
C GLU A 80 -10.29 -26.06 -0.91
N PHE A 81 -9.42 -25.18 -0.39
CA PHE A 81 -9.73 -23.77 -0.21
C PHE A 81 -10.08 -23.11 -1.54
N TYR A 82 -9.25 -23.31 -2.57
CA TYR A 82 -9.51 -22.73 -3.90
C TYR A 82 -10.70 -23.34 -4.61
N LEU A 83 -10.92 -24.63 -4.45
CA LEU A 83 -12.11 -25.30 -5.00
C LEU A 83 -13.41 -24.72 -4.44
N GLN A 84 -13.44 -24.37 -3.15
CA GLN A 84 -14.59 -23.68 -2.57
C GLN A 84 -14.77 -22.27 -3.18
N GLN A 85 -13.69 -21.52 -3.39
CA GLN A 85 -13.76 -20.22 -4.06
C GLN A 85 -14.32 -20.33 -5.48
N VAL A 86 -13.88 -21.33 -6.25
CA VAL A 86 -14.38 -21.63 -7.60
C VAL A 86 -15.88 -21.94 -7.59
N ARG A 87 -16.31 -22.83 -6.70
CA ARG A 87 -17.71 -23.24 -6.59
C ARG A 87 -18.64 -22.09 -6.26
N TYR A 88 -18.24 -21.20 -5.36
CA TYR A 88 -19.06 -20.04 -5.03
C TYR A 88 -19.06 -19.00 -6.17
N ALA A 89 -17.96 -18.83 -6.89
CA ALA A 89 -17.95 -17.97 -8.07
C ALA A 89 -18.88 -18.49 -9.16
N PHE A 90 -18.88 -19.81 -9.45
CA PHE A 90 -19.82 -20.41 -10.41
C PHE A 90 -21.27 -20.35 -9.95
N ARG A 91 -21.51 -20.55 -8.64
CA ARG A 91 -22.85 -20.40 -8.07
C ARG A 91 -23.38 -18.98 -8.29
N ALA A 92 -22.57 -17.96 -7.99
CA ALA A 92 -22.96 -16.57 -8.25
C ALA A 92 -23.25 -16.32 -9.73
N ARG A 93 -22.46 -16.91 -10.65
CA ARG A 93 -22.72 -16.82 -12.09
C ARG A 93 -24.04 -17.44 -12.52
N GLU A 94 -24.47 -18.51 -11.85
CA GLU A 94 -25.73 -19.20 -12.18
C GLU A 94 -26.94 -18.53 -11.54
N GLU A 95 -26.83 -18.05 -10.29
CA GLU A 95 -27.95 -17.58 -9.48
C GLU A 95 -28.24 -16.08 -9.67
N MET A 96 -27.23 -15.26 -9.98
CA MET A 96 -27.43 -13.80 -10.15
C MET A 96 -27.94 -13.46 -11.55
N ALA A 97 -28.83 -12.47 -11.64
CA ALA A 97 -29.48 -12.07 -12.88
C ALA A 97 -28.47 -11.70 -13.99
N TRP A 98 -27.39 -11.00 -13.64
CA TRP A 98 -26.34 -10.56 -14.56
C TRP A 98 -25.28 -11.64 -14.86
N GLY A 99 -25.27 -12.76 -14.14
CA GLY A 99 -24.16 -13.70 -14.17
C GLY A 99 -23.85 -14.29 -15.56
N LYS A 100 -24.89 -14.49 -16.40
CA LYS A 100 -24.75 -15.01 -17.77
C LYS A 100 -24.37 -13.92 -18.78
N GLU A 101 -24.58 -12.67 -18.44
CA GLU A 101 -24.28 -11.51 -19.31
C GLU A 101 -22.81 -11.10 -19.24
N ILE A 102 -22.12 -11.48 -18.15
CA ILE A 102 -20.72 -11.18 -17.95
C ILE A 102 -19.86 -11.99 -18.94
N PRO A 103 -19.01 -11.33 -19.76
CA PRO A 103 -18.07 -12.01 -20.65
C PRO A 103 -17.16 -13.00 -19.88
N GLU A 104 -16.85 -14.13 -20.49
CA GLU A 104 -16.09 -15.20 -19.84
C GLU A 104 -14.73 -14.72 -19.35
N ASP A 105 -14.00 -13.96 -20.14
CA ASP A 105 -12.69 -13.41 -19.81
C ASP A 105 -12.74 -12.42 -18.65
N VAL A 106 -13.75 -11.53 -18.62
CA VAL A 106 -13.99 -10.61 -17.50
C VAL A 106 -14.34 -11.37 -16.24
N PHE A 107 -15.22 -12.38 -16.33
CA PHE A 107 -15.56 -13.25 -15.20
C PHE A 107 -14.31 -13.99 -14.66
N ARG A 108 -13.51 -14.58 -15.55
CA ARG A 108 -12.33 -15.33 -15.20
C ARG A 108 -11.32 -14.52 -14.43
N HIS A 109 -11.07 -13.28 -14.88
CA HIS A 109 -10.03 -12.43 -14.28
C HIS A 109 -10.52 -11.62 -13.07
N PHE A 110 -11.81 -11.25 -13.00
CA PHE A 110 -12.31 -10.26 -12.04
C PHE A 110 -13.50 -10.73 -11.19
N VAL A 111 -13.90 -12.01 -11.30
CA VAL A 111 -14.83 -12.68 -10.38
C VAL A 111 -14.22 -13.95 -9.84
N LEU A 112 -13.72 -14.85 -10.70
CA LEU A 112 -13.17 -16.15 -10.29
C LEU A 112 -11.97 -15.97 -9.35
N VAL A 113 -11.00 -15.12 -9.73
CA VAL A 113 -9.83 -14.83 -8.91
C VAL A 113 -10.28 -14.26 -7.59
N TYR A 114 -9.79 -14.84 -6.48
CA TYR A 114 -10.16 -14.39 -5.13
C TYR A 114 -9.22 -13.31 -4.62
N ARG A 115 -7.91 -13.45 -4.82
CA ARG A 115 -6.91 -12.47 -4.40
C ARG A 115 -7.15 -11.10 -5.03
N VAL A 116 -7.03 -10.06 -4.20
CA VAL A 116 -7.21 -8.65 -4.60
C VAL A 116 -5.91 -7.87 -4.48
N ASN A 117 -5.23 -7.96 -3.33
CA ASN A 117 -4.01 -7.25 -2.99
C ASN A 117 -3.03 -8.23 -2.28
N ASN A 118 -2.26 -7.75 -1.30
CA ASN A 118 -1.35 -8.56 -0.46
C ASN A 118 -2.01 -9.05 0.85
N GLU A 119 -3.35 -9.08 0.89
CA GLU A 119 -4.12 -9.58 2.02
C GLU A 119 -3.88 -11.07 2.29
N ASN A 120 -4.13 -11.49 3.51
CA ASN A 120 -4.32 -12.90 3.79
C ASN A 120 -5.71 -13.34 3.35
N LEU A 121 -5.77 -14.49 2.66
CA LEU A 121 -7.03 -15.01 2.15
C LEU A 121 -7.79 -15.76 3.26
N ASP A 122 -9.10 -15.66 3.21
CA ASP A 122 -10.03 -16.29 4.14
C ASP A 122 -11.29 -16.80 3.41
N THR A 123 -12.32 -17.12 4.16
CA THR A 123 -13.58 -17.65 3.63
C THR A 123 -14.64 -16.56 3.39
N ALA A 124 -14.27 -15.31 3.27
CA ALA A 124 -15.21 -14.19 3.17
C ALA A 124 -16.18 -14.32 2.00
N ARG A 125 -15.72 -14.78 0.82
CA ARG A 125 -16.62 -14.97 -0.34
C ARG A 125 -17.87 -15.78 0.03
N MET A 126 -17.70 -16.85 0.81
CA MET A 126 -18.82 -17.71 1.20
C MET A 126 -19.76 -17.04 2.22
N VAL A 127 -19.20 -16.27 3.14
CA VAL A 127 -19.96 -15.51 4.15
C VAL A 127 -20.75 -14.40 3.45
N MET A 128 -20.07 -13.56 2.71
CA MET A 128 -20.65 -12.41 2.01
C MET A 128 -21.69 -12.82 0.97
N TYR A 129 -21.46 -13.94 0.24
CA TYR A 129 -22.46 -14.45 -0.70
C TYR A 129 -23.78 -14.77 -0.01
N ARG A 130 -23.75 -15.39 1.18
CA ARG A 130 -24.98 -15.78 1.93
C ARG A 130 -25.76 -14.56 2.38
N GLU A 131 -25.09 -13.49 2.76
CA GLU A 131 -25.71 -12.25 3.21
C GLU A 131 -26.24 -11.40 2.05
N LEU A 132 -25.46 -11.31 0.97
CA LEU A 132 -25.73 -10.38 -0.12
C LEU A 132 -26.70 -10.92 -1.19
N LYS A 133 -26.74 -12.23 -1.43
CA LYS A 133 -27.53 -12.81 -2.53
C LYS A 133 -29.01 -12.45 -2.51
N GLU A 134 -29.62 -12.39 -1.33
CA GLU A 134 -31.02 -12.02 -1.17
C GLU A 134 -31.20 -10.49 -1.21
N ARG A 135 -30.21 -9.76 -0.69
CA ARG A 135 -30.21 -8.30 -0.66
C ARG A 135 -30.18 -7.68 -2.04
N VAL A 136 -29.47 -8.27 -2.98
CA VAL A 136 -29.37 -7.77 -4.38
C VAL A 136 -30.42 -8.39 -5.33
N GLN A 137 -31.35 -9.19 -4.82
CA GLN A 137 -32.36 -9.85 -5.65
C GLN A 137 -33.28 -8.83 -6.33
N GLY A 138 -33.46 -8.96 -7.65
CA GLY A 138 -34.33 -8.11 -8.44
C GLY A 138 -33.73 -6.77 -8.85
N MET A 139 -32.48 -6.50 -8.46
CA MET A 139 -31.73 -5.31 -8.87
C MET A 139 -31.04 -5.50 -10.21
N THR A 140 -30.81 -4.41 -10.93
CA THR A 140 -29.84 -4.36 -12.03
C THR A 140 -28.42 -4.50 -11.47
N ILE A 141 -27.45 -4.83 -12.31
CA ILE A 141 -26.05 -4.95 -11.88
C ILE A 141 -25.49 -3.63 -11.31
N GLU A 142 -25.94 -2.47 -11.82
CA GLU A 142 -25.54 -1.14 -11.35
C GLU A 142 -26.12 -0.85 -9.96
N GLU A 143 -27.42 -1.09 -9.76
CA GLU A 143 -28.07 -0.97 -8.46
C GLU A 143 -27.45 -1.93 -7.44
N ALA A 144 -27.16 -3.16 -7.84
CA ALA A 144 -26.53 -4.14 -6.98
C ALA A 144 -25.08 -3.74 -6.58
N ALA A 145 -24.32 -3.14 -7.49
CA ALA A 145 -22.98 -2.65 -7.18
C ALA A 145 -23.00 -1.55 -6.13
N LEU A 146 -23.91 -0.59 -6.25
CA LEU A 146 -24.11 0.48 -5.25
C LEU A 146 -24.60 -0.11 -3.94
N GLU A 147 -25.58 -1.03 -3.97
CA GLU A 147 -26.12 -1.67 -2.78
C GLU A 147 -25.09 -2.48 -2.00
N VAL A 148 -24.21 -3.22 -2.70
CA VAL A 148 -23.08 -3.94 -2.09
C VAL A 148 -22.12 -2.95 -1.42
N ASN A 149 -21.87 -1.79 -2.02
CA ASN A 149 -21.00 -0.79 -1.40
C ASN A 149 -21.62 -0.18 -0.14
N HIS A 150 -22.94 0.06 -0.13
CA HIS A 150 -23.69 0.43 1.07
C HIS A 150 -23.58 -0.64 2.17
N TRP A 151 -23.73 -1.93 1.80
CA TRP A 151 -23.50 -3.02 2.74
C TRP A 151 -22.07 -3.00 3.29
N CYS A 152 -21.08 -2.69 2.46
CA CYS A 152 -19.70 -2.54 2.93
C CYS A 152 -19.57 -1.41 3.96
N HIS A 153 -20.24 -0.28 3.75
CA HIS A 153 -20.25 0.86 4.68
C HIS A 153 -20.94 0.53 6.01
N GLU A 154 -21.96 -0.31 6.01
CA GLU A 154 -22.58 -0.82 7.25
C GLU A 154 -21.55 -1.54 8.15
N HIS A 155 -20.54 -2.17 7.54
CA HIS A 155 -19.58 -3.02 8.24
C HIS A 155 -18.23 -2.36 8.48
N VAL A 156 -17.74 -1.51 7.59
CA VAL A 156 -16.35 -1.01 7.59
C VAL A 156 -16.31 0.50 7.40
N ALA A 157 -15.49 1.17 8.20
CA ALA A 157 -15.15 2.57 8.03
C ALA A 157 -13.63 2.76 7.97
N TYR A 158 -13.20 3.86 7.35
CA TYR A 158 -11.80 4.19 7.22
C TYR A 158 -11.12 4.46 8.57
N ARG A 159 -9.96 3.82 8.76
CA ARG A 159 -8.98 4.18 9.80
C ARG A 159 -7.57 3.83 9.33
N ALA A 160 -6.66 4.81 9.40
CA ALA A 160 -5.24 4.59 9.15
C ALA A 160 -4.66 3.53 10.09
N SER A 161 -3.80 2.65 9.57
CA SER A 161 -3.14 1.59 10.32
C SER A 161 -1.80 1.21 9.65
N ASP A 162 -1.10 0.18 10.15
CA ASP A 162 0.13 -0.32 9.56
C ASP A 162 -0.04 -0.83 8.10
N SER A 163 1.07 -1.03 7.40
CA SER A 163 1.10 -1.40 5.98
C SER A 163 0.57 -2.80 5.65
N ARG A 164 0.40 -3.69 6.64
CA ARG A 164 -0.12 -5.05 6.43
C ARG A 164 -1.62 -5.00 6.09
N THR A 165 -2.04 -5.67 5.03
CA THR A 165 -3.46 -5.75 4.64
C THR A 165 -4.14 -6.92 5.38
N SER A 166 -5.15 -6.62 6.18
CA SER A 166 -5.95 -7.61 6.90
C SER A 166 -6.82 -8.43 5.95
N ALA A 167 -7.13 -9.67 6.35
CA ALA A 167 -8.12 -10.50 5.65
C ALA A 167 -9.52 -9.85 5.71
N PRO A 168 -10.39 -10.04 4.69
CA PRO A 168 -11.72 -9.42 4.67
C PRO A 168 -12.59 -9.70 5.91
N LEU A 169 -12.60 -10.93 6.43
CA LEU A 169 -13.35 -11.24 7.66
C LEU A 169 -12.75 -10.59 8.91
N ALA A 170 -11.45 -10.38 8.95
CA ALA A 170 -10.82 -9.64 10.05
C ALA A 170 -11.19 -8.15 9.97
N THR A 171 -11.18 -7.56 8.78
CA THR A 171 -11.63 -6.18 8.53
C THR A 171 -13.11 -6.00 8.94
N MET A 172 -13.98 -6.93 8.54
CA MET A 172 -15.39 -6.94 8.95
C MET A 172 -15.55 -7.02 10.48
N ARG A 173 -14.81 -7.90 11.13
CA ARG A 173 -14.89 -8.10 12.60
C ARG A 173 -14.47 -6.86 13.38
N THR A 174 -13.46 -6.13 12.88
CA THR A 174 -12.98 -4.92 13.55
C THR A 174 -13.69 -3.64 13.11
N SER A 175 -14.52 -3.72 12.07
CA SER A 175 -15.29 -2.60 11.47
C SER A 175 -14.43 -1.44 10.95
N LEU A 176 -13.15 -1.65 10.76
CA LEU A 176 -12.19 -0.61 10.41
C LEU A 176 -11.14 -1.13 9.45
N GLY A 177 -10.78 -0.30 8.47
CA GLY A 177 -9.71 -0.55 7.52
C GLY A 177 -9.12 0.74 6.96
N ARG A 178 -7.89 0.70 6.46
CA ARG A 178 -7.38 1.74 5.55
C ARG A 178 -7.85 1.45 4.12
N CYS A 179 -7.63 2.36 3.18
CA CYS A 179 -8.09 2.21 1.79
C CYS A 179 -7.72 0.85 1.14
N GLY A 180 -6.56 0.26 1.50
CA GLY A 180 -6.14 -1.07 1.04
C GLY A 180 -7.05 -2.19 1.54
N GLU A 181 -7.49 -2.17 2.82
CA GLU A 181 -8.46 -3.11 3.38
C GLU A 181 -9.87 -2.84 2.86
N GLU A 182 -10.32 -1.59 2.82
CA GLU A 182 -11.65 -1.23 2.33
C GLU A 182 -11.87 -1.67 0.89
N SER A 183 -10.91 -1.40 0.00
CA SER A 183 -10.98 -1.83 -1.40
C SER A 183 -10.88 -3.35 -1.55
N THR A 184 -10.08 -4.05 -0.74
CA THR A 184 -10.05 -5.51 -0.71
C THR A 184 -11.38 -6.09 -0.25
N PHE A 185 -11.99 -5.51 0.78
CA PHE A 185 -13.29 -5.90 1.32
C PHE A 185 -14.41 -5.70 0.29
N ALA A 186 -14.49 -4.52 -0.32
CA ALA A 186 -15.50 -4.19 -1.31
C ALA A 186 -15.37 -5.06 -2.59
N VAL A 187 -14.16 -5.27 -3.12
CA VAL A 187 -13.94 -6.19 -4.26
C VAL A 187 -14.36 -7.61 -3.91
N THR A 188 -14.05 -8.10 -2.69
CA THR A 188 -14.46 -9.44 -2.25
C THR A 188 -15.97 -9.55 -2.16
N ALA A 189 -16.66 -8.55 -1.63
CA ALA A 189 -18.12 -8.49 -1.54
C ALA A 189 -18.78 -8.50 -2.91
N LEU A 190 -18.34 -7.63 -3.83
CA LEU A 190 -18.83 -7.55 -5.20
C LEU A 190 -18.62 -8.88 -5.96
N ARG A 191 -17.41 -9.44 -5.91
CA ARG A 191 -17.10 -10.73 -6.54
C ARG A 191 -17.89 -11.87 -5.93
N SER A 192 -18.31 -11.79 -4.66
CA SER A 192 -19.10 -12.83 -4.01
C SER A 192 -20.48 -13.01 -4.66
N VAL A 193 -21.07 -11.96 -5.17
CA VAL A 193 -22.35 -11.97 -5.92
C VAL A 193 -22.15 -11.88 -7.44
N GLY A 194 -20.95 -12.22 -7.93
CA GLY A 194 -20.68 -12.33 -9.36
C GLY A 194 -20.55 -11.01 -10.11
N ILE A 195 -20.42 -9.87 -9.44
CA ILE A 195 -20.13 -8.58 -10.06
C ILE A 195 -18.61 -8.50 -10.27
N PRO A 196 -18.12 -8.37 -11.52
CA PRO A 196 -16.69 -8.22 -11.76
C PRO A 196 -16.20 -6.92 -11.16
N ALA A 197 -15.18 -7.04 -10.32
CA ALA A 197 -14.59 -5.90 -9.62
C ALA A 197 -13.08 -6.03 -9.56
N ARG A 198 -12.38 -4.88 -9.59
CA ARG A 198 -10.93 -4.80 -9.49
C ARG A 198 -10.51 -3.64 -8.59
N GLN A 199 -9.46 -3.85 -7.81
CA GLN A 199 -8.84 -2.77 -7.06
C GLN A 199 -8.07 -1.88 -8.03
N CYS A 200 -8.29 -0.58 -7.94
CA CYS A 200 -7.50 0.44 -8.60
C CYS A 200 -6.54 1.04 -7.57
N TYR A 201 -5.29 1.20 -7.93
CA TYR A 201 -4.27 1.67 -7.01
C TYR A 201 -3.42 2.76 -7.65
N THR A 202 -3.42 3.95 -7.04
CA THR A 202 -2.38 4.95 -7.27
C THR A 202 -1.31 4.77 -6.20
N PRO A 203 -0.12 4.26 -6.55
CA PRO A 203 0.88 3.90 -5.56
C PRO A 203 1.43 5.12 -4.83
N ARG A 204 1.37 6.29 -5.46
CA ARG A 204 1.73 7.58 -4.89
C ARG A 204 0.97 8.70 -5.60
N TRP A 205 0.43 9.64 -4.82
CA TRP A 205 -0.09 10.89 -5.35
C TRP A 205 1.05 11.81 -5.80
N ALA A 206 0.85 12.57 -6.87
CA ALA A 206 1.83 13.55 -7.30
C ALA A 206 1.78 14.85 -6.48
N HIS A 207 0.62 15.18 -5.93
CA HIS A 207 0.33 16.46 -5.30
C HIS A 207 0.37 16.46 -3.77
N CYS A 208 0.39 15.30 -3.13
CA CYS A 208 0.50 15.13 -1.68
C CYS A 208 1.23 13.83 -1.35
N ASP A 209 1.75 13.72 -0.14
CA ASP A 209 2.54 12.56 0.29
C ASP A 209 1.60 11.50 0.84
N ASP A 210 1.06 10.68 -0.06
CA ASP A 210 0.24 9.51 0.26
C ASP A 210 0.01 8.65 -1.00
N ASN A 211 -0.80 7.61 -0.86
CA ASN A 211 -1.32 6.72 -1.89
C ASN A 211 -2.84 6.55 -1.72
N HIS A 212 -3.50 5.89 -2.67
CA HIS A 212 -4.90 5.52 -2.49
C HIS A 212 -5.28 4.28 -3.31
N ALA A 213 -6.25 3.53 -2.78
CA ALA A 213 -6.86 2.39 -3.44
C ALA A 213 -8.38 2.51 -3.40
N TRP A 214 -9.02 2.27 -4.55
CA TRP A 214 -10.47 2.26 -4.72
C TRP A 214 -10.90 1.11 -5.62
N VAL A 215 -12.14 1.07 -6.08
CA VAL A 215 -12.70 -0.05 -6.83
C VAL A 215 -13.24 0.39 -8.17
N GLU A 216 -13.01 -0.40 -9.22
CA GLU A 216 -13.81 -0.39 -10.44
C GLU A 216 -14.69 -1.65 -10.53
N VAL A 217 -15.90 -1.48 -11.02
CA VAL A 217 -16.88 -2.53 -11.31
C VAL A 217 -17.22 -2.55 -12.81
N TYR A 218 -17.37 -3.74 -13.37
CA TYR A 218 -17.77 -3.91 -14.76
C TYR A 218 -19.29 -3.99 -14.85
N VAL A 219 -19.90 -2.92 -15.36
CA VAL A 219 -21.33 -2.72 -15.39
C VAL A 219 -21.77 -2.31 -16.82
N ASN A 220 -22.72 -3.04 -17.39
CA ASN A 220 -23.27 -2.75 -18.72
C ASN A 220 -22.20 -2.63 -19.83
N GLY A 221 -21.13 -3.42 -19.74
CA GLY A 221 -20.07 -3.45 -20.75
C GLY A 221 -18.93 -2.46 -20.51
N GLU A 222 -18.94 -1.70 -19.40
CA GLU A 222 -17.96 -0.66 -19.09
C GLU A 222 -17.42 -0.79 -17.66
N TRP A 223 -16.18 -0.35 -17.44
CA TRP A 223 -15.62 -0.18 -16.12
C TRP A 223 -16.00 1.18 -15.53
N LYS A 224 -16.63 1.18 -14.36
CA LYS A 224 -17.02 2.37 -13.61
C LYS A 224 -16.45 2.30 -12.21
N PHE A 225 -15.99 3.42 -11.63
CA PHE A 225 -15.41 3.42 -10.31
C PHE A 225 -16.40 3.77 -9.19
N LEU A 226 -16.02 3.40 -7.96
CA LEU A 226 -16.70 3.78 -6.72
C LEU A 226 -15.68 3.87 -5.57
N GLY A 227 -15.99 4.67 -4.54
CA GLY A 227 -15.25 4.70 -3.28
C GLY A 227 -15.55 3.44 -2.48
N ALA A 228 -14.49 2.72 -2.08
CA ALA A 228 -14.64 1.46 -1.36
C ALA A 228 -15.15 1.70 0.08
N CYS A 229 -16.25 1.09 0.45
CA CYS A 229 -16.93 1.31 1.74
C CYS A 229 -17.35 2.77 1.98
N GLU A 230 -17.31 3.60 0.97
CA GLU A 230 -17.70 5.00 0.97
C GLU A 230 -18.71 5.25 -0.19
N PRO A 231 -19.96 4.81 -0.05
CA PRO A 231 -20.90 4.84 -1.17
C PRO A 231 -21.40 6.25 -1.48
N ASP A 232 -21.25 6.60 -2.75
CA ASP A 232 -21.85 7.78 -3.37
C ASP A 232 -23.19 7.43 -4.07
N PRO A 233 -24.02 8.43 -4.40
CA PRO A 233 -25.32 8.20 -5.07
C PRO A 233 -25.20 7.51 -6.43
N ARG A 234 -24.07 7.65 -7.11
CA ARG A 234 -23.83 7.14 -8.48
C ARG A 234 -22.44 6.55 -8.61
N LEU A 235 -22.26 5.65 -9.56
CA LEU A 235 -20.93 5.24 -10.00
C LEU A 235 -20.18 6.40 -10.67
N ASN A 236 -18.86 6.30 -10.74
CA ASN A 236 -17.92 7.33 -11.17
C ASN A 236 -17.94 8.58 -10.28
N MET A 237 -18.24 8.39 -9.00
CA MET A 237 -18.12 9.37 -7.94
C MET A 237 -17.25 8.83 -6.81
N GLY A 238 -16.64 9.73 -6.07
CA GLY A 238 -15.80 9.50 -4.91
C GLY A 238 -15.16 10.82 -4.46
N TRP A 239 -14.81 10.97 -3.19
CA TRP A 239 -14.04 12.14 -2.71
C TRP A 239 -12.76 12.35 -3.52
N PHE A 240 -12.19 11.26 -4.05
CA PHE A 240 -10.96 11.27 -4.85
C PHE A 240 -11.19 11.61 -6.34
N SER A 241 -12.40 11.94 -6.75
CA SER A 241 -12.71 12.27 -8.16
C SER A 241 -11.84 13.39 -8.71
N VAL A 242 -11.58 14.45 -7.94
CA VAL A 242 -10.66 15.53 -8.33
C VAL A 242 -9.20 15.12 -8.13
N PRO A 243 -8.75 14.59 -6.96
CA PRO A 243 -7.40 14.06 -6.80
C PRO A 243 -6.96 13.07 -7.87
N SER A 244 -7.84 12.17 -8.34
CA SER A 244 -7.52 11.17 -9.37
C SER A 244 -7.14 11.78 -10.72
N THR A 245 -7.64 12.98 -11.03
CA THR A 245 -7.25 13.72 -12.24
C THR A 245 -5.78 14.18 -12.22
N ARG A 246 -5.13 14.11 -11.06
CA ARG A 246 -3.72 14.48 -10.84
C ARG A 246 -2.80 13.28 -10.69
N CYS A 247 -3.29 12.07 -10.93
CA CYS A 247 -2.47 10.87 -10.91
C CYS A 247 -1.43 10.85 -12.03
N MET A 248 -0.28 10.27 -11.73
CA MET A 248 0.74 9.92 -12.72
C MET A 248 0.67 8.46 -13.14
N MET A 249 0.01 7.61 -12.32
CA MET A 249 -0.26 6.20 -12.57
C MET A 249 -1.47 5.74 -11.75
N VAL A 250 -2.34 4.95 -12.38
CA VAL A 250 -3.37 4.13 -11.72
C VAL A 250 -3.27 2.75 -12.35
N HIS A 251 -3.11 1.72 -11.54
CA HIS A 251 -2.92 0.39 -12.06
C HIS A 251 -3.74 -0.67 -11.31
N THR A 252 -3.91 -1.82 -11.97
CA THR A 252 -4.43 -3.06 -11.39
C THR A 252 -3.65 -4.26 -11.91
N LYS A 253 -3.78 -5.42 -11.24
CA LYS A 253 -3.16 -6.67 -11.67
C LYS A 253 -4.23 -7.69 -12.02
N ALA A 254 -3.99 -8.41 -13.12
CA ALA A 254 -4.81 -9.54 -13.55
C ALA A 254 -3.94 -10.81 -13.66
N PHE A 255 -4.46 -11.95 -13.25
CA PHE A 255 -3.76 -13.24 -13.39
C PHE A 255 -3.55 -13.57 -14.87
N GLY A 256 -2.39 -14.14 -15.19
CA GLY A 256 -2.09 -14.59 -16.54
C GLY A 256 -2.07 -13.46 -17.58
N LYS A 257 -2.43 -13.81 -18.81
CA LYS A 257 -2.40 -12.92 -19.97
C LYS A 257 -3.79 -12.36 -20.24
N TYR A 258 -4.19 -11.37 -19.47
CA TYR A 258 -5.44 -10.64 -19.75
C TYR A 258 -5.31 -9.84 -21.07
N LYS A 259 -6.37 -9.86 -21.87
CA LYS A 259 -6.46 -9.21 -23.19
C LYS A 259 -7.57 -8.16 -23.18
N GLY A 260 -7.48 -7.16 -22.31
CA GLY A 260 -8.35 -5.98 -22.35
C GLY A 260 -7.78 -4.88 -23.25
N ASP A 261 -8.49 -3.78 -23.34
CA ASP A 261 -8.12 -2.60 -24.15
C ASP A 261 -7.08 -1.71 -23.42
N GLU A 262 -6.83 -1.96 -22.13
CA GLU A 262 -5.94 -1.16 -21.32
C GLU A 262 -4.45 -1.36 -21.70
N GLU A 263 -3.66 -0.29 -21.61
CA GLU A 263 -2.22 -0.38 -21.80
C GLU A 263 -1.59 -1.31 -20.75
N VAL A 264 -0.81 -2.28 -21.22
CA VAL A 264 -0.07 -3.17 -20.34
C VAL A 264 1.22 -2.50 -19.87
N VAL A 265 1.29 -2.17 -18.57
CA VAL A 265 2.51 -1.65 -17.93
C VAL A 265 3.60 -2.72 -17.93
N ARG A 266 3.25 -3.90 -17.41
CA ARG A 266 4.15 -5.06 -17.31
C ARG A 266 3.39 -6.35 -17.57
N ARG A 267 3.98 -7.25 -18.33
CA ARG A 267 3.47 -8.62 -18.54
C ARG A 267 4.55 -9.63 -18.21
N THR A 268 4.19 -10.63 -17.43
CA THR A 268 5.02 -11.79 -17.12
C THR A 268 4.30 -13.08 -17.54
N GLY A 269 4.92 -14.23 -17.30
CA GLY A 269 4.21 -15.52 -17.45
C GLY A 269 3.03 -15.70 -16.48
N LEU A 270 2.99 -14.93 -15.36
CA LEU A 270 2.03 -15.11 -14.28
C LEU A 270 0.93 -14.03 -14.22
N PHE A 271 1.22 -12.81 -14.65
CA PHE A 271 0.26 -11.71 -14.53
C PHE A 271 0.47 -10.64 -15.59
N SER A 272 -0.57 -9.84 -15.78
CA SER A 272 -0.56 -8.58 -16.50
C SER A 272 -0.86 -7.44 -15.52
N GLU A 273 -0.03 -6.40 -15.52
CA GLU A 273 -0.29 -5.15 -14.82
C GLU A 273 -0.82 -4.13 -15.83
N LEU A 274 -2.02 -3.60 -15.56
CA LEU A 274 -2.79 -2.77 -16.48
C LEU A 274 -2.75 -1.32 -16.03
N ASN A 275 -2.57 -0.41 -16.98
CA ASN A 275 -2.63 1.03 -16.77
C ASN A 275 -4.06 1.53 -16.95
N LEU A 276 -4.68 1.99 -15.88
CA LEU A 276 -6.05 2.48 -15.86
C LEU A 276 -6.11 4.02 -15.89
N LEU A 277 -4.98 4.69 -15.97
CA LEU A 277 -4.88 6.14 -15.77
C LEU A 277 -5.78 6.95 -16.70
N SER A 278 -6.00 6.49 -17.96
CA SER A 278 -6.84 7.17 -18.95
C SER A 278 -8.32 7.27 -18.53
N HIS A 279 -8.78 6.44 -17.58
CA HIS A 279 -10.14 6.54 -17.03
C HIS A 279 -10.31 7.78 -16.15
N TYR A 280 -9.22 8.30 -15.58
CA TYR A 280 -9.21 9.31 -14.51
C TYR A 280 -8.61 10.65 -14.93
N ALA A 281 -7.45 10.63 -15.58
CA ALA A 281 -6.62 11.80 -15.80
C ALA A 281 -6.28 12.03 -17.30
N PRO A 282 -5.98 13.27 -17.72
CA PRO A 282 -5.33 13.53 -18.98
C PRO A 282 -3.94 12.86 -19.02
N THR A 283 -3.62 12.20 -20.13
CA THR A 283 -2.40 11.41 -20.26
C THR A 283 -1.54 11.83 -21.45
N ARG A 284 -0.26 11.49 -21.39
CA ARG A 284 0.67 11.55 -22.52
C ARG A 284 1.52 10.31 -22.55
N ARG A 285 1.75 9.76 -23.75
CA ARG A 285 2.74 8.70 -23.97
C ARG A 285 4.13 9.31 -24.02
N VAL A 286 5.00 8.84 -23.12
CA VAL A 286 6.40 9.26 -23.02
C VAL A 286 7.30 8.14 -23.52
N THR A 287 8.31 8.45 -24.34
CA THR A 287 9.30 7.51 -24.87
C THR A 287 10.69 7.89 -24.38
N ILE A 288 11.35 6.95 -23.73
CA ILE A 288 12.72 7.09 -23.22
C ILE A 288 13.65 6.32 -24.14
N THR A 289 14.69 6.98 -24.64
CA THR A 289 15.77 6.37 -25.40
C THR A 289 16.98 6.21 -24.48
N VAL A 290 17.55 5.01 -24.42
CA VAL A 290 18.73 4.68 -23.63
C VAL A 290 19.88 4.33 -24.54
N GLN A 291 21.03 4.99 -24.35
CA GLN A 291 22.23 4.83 -25.15
C GLN A 291 23.48 4.66 -24.27
N ASP A 292 24.51 4.06 -24.79
CA ASP A 292 25.85 4.09 -24.19
C ASP A 292 26.58 5.41 -24.52
N GLU A 293 27.79 5.57 -23.99
CA GLU A 293 28.64 6.75 -24.20
C GLU A 293 29.07 6.96 -25.69
N SER A 294 28.91 5.97 -26.54
CA SER A 294 29.17 6.06 -27.97
C SER A 294 27.95 6.46 -28.81
N GLY A 295 26.78 6.60 -28.15
CA GLY A 295 25.47 6.86 -28.76
C GLY A 295 24.80 5.60 -29.33
N LYS A 296 25.31 4.40 -29.03
CA LYS A 296 24.68 3.15 -29.42
C LYS A 296 23.46 2.84 -28.58
N PRO A 297 22.28 2.49 -29.18
CA PRO A 297 21.11 2.05 -28.46
C PRO A 297 21.40 0.87 -27.52
N MET A 298 20.84 0.88 -26.34
CA MET A 298 20.99 -0.18 -25.35
C MET A 298 19.67 -0.97 -25.22
N GLU A 299 19.65 -2.17 -25.83
CA GLU A 299 18.57 -3.13 -25.68
C GLU A 299 18.58 -3.74 -24.26
N GLY A 300 17.40 -4.00 -23.69
CA GLY A 300 17.25 -4.69 -22.41
C GLY A 300 17.52 -3.81 -21.19
N ALA A 301 17.87 -2.53 -21.34
CA ALA A 301 18.04 -1.61 -20.21
C ALA A 301 16.72 -1.42 -19.46
N GLN A 302 16.77 -1.41 -18.14
CA GLN A 302 15.62 -1.10 -17.32
C GLN A 302 15.41 0.42 -17.27
N VAL A 303 14.21 0.88 -17.51
CA VAL A 303 13.77 2.28 -17.40
C VAL A 303 12.70 2.36 -16.33
N LYS A 304 13.01 3.05 -15.23
CA LYS A 304 12.13 3.27 -14.08
C LYS A 304 11.56 4.67 -14.16
N PHE A 305 10.25 4.78 -14.15
CA PHE A 305 9.50 6.02 -14.09
C PHE A 305 9.23 6.30 -12.61
N LYS A 306 9.93 7.30 -12.04
CA LYS A 306 9.88 7.58 -10.61
C LYS A 306 9.16 8.89 -10.33
N LEU A 307 8.32 8.87 -9.29
CA LEU A 307 7.58 10.02 -8.80
C LEU A 307 8.08 10.41 -7.40
N TYR A 308 8.24 11.71 -7.16
CA TYR A 308 8.55 12.18 -5.81
C TYR A 308 7.32 12.10 -4.90
N ASN A 309 7.50 11.44 -3.76
CA ASN A 309 6.49 11.34 -2.70
C ASN A 309 7.18 10.84 -1.42
N TYR A 310 6.88 11.40 -0.26
CA TYR A 310 7.52 11.05 1.02
C TYR A 310 9.06 11.13 0.99
N ALA A 311 9.60 12.23 0.55
CA ALA A 311 11.06 12.42 0.37
C ALA A 311 11.76 11.26 -0.37
N GLU A 312 11.04 10.51 -1.19
CA GLU A 312 11.51 9.39 -1.99
C GLU A 312 11.15 9.59 -3.47
N TYR A 313 11.97 9.06 -4.35
CA TYR A 313 11.62 8.89 -5.76
C TYR A 313 11.10 7.47 -5.98
N TYR A 314 9.81 7.28 -5.71
CA TYR A 314 9.12 6.00 -5.80
C TYR A 314 8.96 5.54 -7.26
N THR A 315 9.22 4.27 -7.55
CA THR A 315 9.08 3.70 -8.90
C THR A 315 7.61 3.37 -9.21
N LEU A 316 6.97 4.15 -10.08
CA LEU A 316 5.59 3.89 -10.55
C LEU A 316 5.52 2.72 -11.53
N ALA A 317 6.50 2.63 -12.44
CA ALA A 317 6.57 1.60 -13.45
C ALA A 317 8.03 1.32 -13.85
N THR A 318 8.29 0.08 -14.25
CA THR A 318 9.57 -0.33 -14.87
C THR A 318 9.28 -0.90 -16.25
N LYS A 319 9.96 -0.36 -17.25
CA LYS A 319 9.94 -0.85 -18.64
C LYS A 319 11.31 -1.33 -19.04
N THR A 320 11.37 -2.22 -20.03
CA THR A 320 12.62 -2.68 -20.63
C THR A 320 12.72 -2.11 -22.04
N THR A 321 13.89 -1.63 -22.41
CA THR A 321 14.14 -1.08 -23.76
C THR A 321 14.15 -2.18 -24.83
N ASP A 322 13.63 -1.83 -26.00
CA ASP A 322 13.66 -2.66 -27.21
C ASP A 322 15.02 -2.59 -27.93
N VAL A 323 15.12 -3.19 -29.12
CA VAL A 323 16.31 -3.21 -29.94
C VAL A 323 16.82 -1.83 -30.38
N ASP A 324 15.93 -0.84 -30.43
CA ASP A 324 16.23 0.57 -30.70
C ASP A 324 16.62 1.34 -29.42
N GLY A 325 16.75 0.69 -28.30
CA GLY A 325 17.00 1.29 -26.99
C GLY A 325 15.84 2.11 -26.45
N LYS A 326 14.59 1.83 -26.85
CA LYS A 326 13.40 2.62 -26.49
C LYS A 326 12.49 1.89 -25.53
N ALA A 327 11.94 2.64 -24.57
CA ALA A 327 10.88 2.20 -23.68
C ALA A 327 9.80 3.29 -23.56
N SER A 328 8.52 2.93 -23.57
CA SER A 328 7.43 3.89 -23.52
C SER A 328 6.42 3.55 -22.43
N LEU A 329 5.82 4.60 -21.86
CA LEU A 329 4.75 4.53 -20.86
C LEU A 329 3.78 5.69 -21.07
N THR A 330 2.49 5.43 -20.95
CA THR A 330 1.45 6.46 -20.84
C THR A 330 1.32 6.89 -19.37
N THR A 331 1.45 8.19 -19.09
CA THR A 331 1.46 8.76 -17.74
C THR A 331 0.75 10.10 -17.68
N GLY A 332 0.52 10.63 -16.47
CA GLY A 332 -0.12 11.92 -16.23
C GLY A 332 0.75 13.12 -16.64
N LEU A 333 0.14 14.31 -16.66
CA LEU A 333 0.78 15.54 -17.11
C LEU A 333 1.52 16.28 -15.97
N GLY A 334 2.51 15.63 -15.37
CA GLY A 334 3.36 16.18 -14.30
C GLY A 334 4.83 15.87 -14.54
N ASP A 335 5.67 16.11 -13.54
CA ASP A 335 7.10 15.84 -13.58
C ASP A 335 7.41 14.42 -13.10
N LEU A 336 8.34 13.74 -13.78
CA LEU A 336 8.90 12.45 -13.37
C LEU A 336 10.43 12.51 -13.35
N LEU A 337 11.04 11.73 -12.48
CA LEU A 337 12.45 11.38 -12.55
C LEU A 337 12.57 10.04 -13.28
N ILE A 338 13.20 10.06 -14.44
CA ILE A 338 13.48 8.84 -15.22
C ILE A 338 14.84 8.32 -14.78
N TRP A 339 14.86 7.05 -14.33
CA TRP A 339 16.08 6.37 -13.89
C TRP A 339 16.30 5.14 -14.77
N SER A 340 17.42 5.06 -15.43
CA SER A 340 17.76 3.89 -16.26
C SER A 340 19.04 3.22 -15.81
N LEU A 341 19.06 1.89 -15.88
CA LEU A 341 20.23 1.07 -15.53
C LEU A 341 20.38 -0.12 -16.47
N THR A 342 21.63 -0.62 -16.57
CA THR A 342 21.90 -1.85 -17.34
C THR A 342 21.17 -3.03 -16.73
N PRO A 343 20.69 -3.99 -17.56
CA PRO A 343 20.28 -5.28 -17.06
C PRO A 343 21.55 -6.00 -16.59
N ASP A 344 21.45 -6.67 -15.49
CA ASP A 344 22.40 -7.56 -14.87
C ASP A 344 23.89 -7.50 -15.35
N PRO A 345 24.88 -7.40 -14.47
CA PRO A 345 26.27 -7.39 -14.89
C PRO A 345 26.61 -8.70 -15.61
N SER A 346 27.29 -8.57 -16.72
CA SER A 346 27.80 -9.71 -17.51
C SER A 346 28.47 -10.75 -16.59
N PRO A 347 28.16 -12.06 -16.74
CA PRO A 347 28.80 -13.14 -15.99
C PRO A 347 30.32 -13.25 -16.21
N LYS A 348 30.93 -12.43 -17.05
CA LYS A 348 32.31 -12.48 -17.46
C LYS A 348 33.22 -11.46 -16.77
N GLY A 349 33.08 -11.28 -15.44
CA GLY A 349 34.19 -10.85 -14.59
C GLY A 349 35.05 -9.64 -14.94
N GLU A 350 34.71 -8.82 -15.91
CA GLU A 350 35.47 -7.64 -16.32
C GLU A 350 34.76 -6.38 -15.80
N GLY A 351 35.30 -5.79 -14.72
CA GLY A 351 35.06 -4.42 -14.27
C GLY A 351 33.56 -4.06 -14.10
N SER A 352 32.89 -4.71 -13.20
CA SER A 352 31.43 -4.65 -13.08
C SER A 352 30.91 -3.53 -12.20
N GLY A 353 30.91 -2.30 -12.71
CA GLY A 353 30.00 -1.28 -12.18
C GLY A 353 28.66 -1.34 -12.92
N TYR A 354 27.52 -1.32 -12.23
CA TYR A 354 26.24 -1.03 -12.86
C TYR A 354 26.31 0.35 -13.52
N ARG A 355 25.91 0.41 -14.79
CA ARG A 355 25.77 1.69 -15.47
C ARG A 355 24.37 2.19 -15.20
N PHE A 356 24.24 3.41 -14.78
CA PHE A 356 22.96 4.06 -14.61
C PHE A 356 23.02 5.53 -14.98
N ALA A 357 21.86 6.11 -15.26
CA ALA A 357 21.67 7.54 -15.45
C ALA A 357 20.25 7.92 -15.08
N PHE A 358 20.06 9.17 -14.67
CA PHE A 358 18.73 9.69 -14.41
C PHE A 358 18.61 11.16 -14.81
N ALA A 359 17.39 11.57 -15.17
CA ALA A 359 17.04 12.95 -15.46
C ALA A 359 15.55 13.19 -15.23
N LYS A 360 15.21 14.44 -14.94
CA LYS A 360 13.81 14.87 -14.85
C LYS A 360 13.21 15.08 -16.24
N ILE A 361 11.92 14.73 -16.41
CA ILE A 361 11.11 15.08 -17.58
C ILE A 361 9.83 15.81 -17.11
N ASP A 362 9.49 16.89 -17.80
CA ASP A 362 8.22 17.60 -17.68
C ASP A 362 7.24 17.08 -18.74
N VAL A 363 6.38 16.13 -18.35
CA VAL A 363 5.44 15.47 -19.26
C VAL A 363 4.39 16.43 -19.84
N ARG A 364 4.19 17.61 -19.25
CA ARG A 364 3.31 18.65 -19.81
C ARG A 364 3.87 19.23 -21.11
N LYS A 365 5.21 19.23 -21.26
CA LYS A 365 5.92 19.81 -22.39
C LYS A 365 6.54 18.74 -23.30
N ASP A 366 7.20 17.74 -22.69
CA ASP A 366 8.04 16.79 -23.35
C ASP A 366 7.39 15.41 -23.44
N SER A 367 7.59 14.72 -24.54
CA SER A 367 7.16 13.33 -24.74
C SER A 367 8.34 12.39 -24.98
N THR A 368 9.56 12.91 -25.00
CA THR A 368 10.78 12.13 -25.23
C THR A 368 11.92 12.58 -24.33
N LEU A 369 12.77 11.63 -23.92
CA LEU A 369 13.99 11.88 -23.16
C LEU A 369 15.05 10.87 -23.57
N THR A 370 16.31 11.31 -23.71
CA THR A 370 17.44 10.41 -23.95
C THR A 370 18.33 10.35 -22.72
N LEU A 371 18.68 9.14 -22.28
CA LEU A 371 19.62 8.87 -21.20
C LEU A 371 20.86 8.16 -21.72
N ILE A 372 22.05 8.60 -21.28
CA ILE A 372 23.34 8.01 -21.63
C ILE A 372 23.89 7.31 -20.39
N LEU A 373 24.01 5.97 -20.45
CA LEU A 373 24.54 5.17 -19.34
C LEU A 373 26.05 5.15 -19.36
N LYS A 374 26.69 5.71 -18.32
CA LYS A 374 28.13 5.83 -18.18
C LYS A 374 28.75 4.67 -17.42
N LYS A 375 30.01 4.33 -17.73
CA LYS A 375 30.75 3.24 -17.08
C LYS A 375 31.10 3.54 -15.62
N ASP A 376 31.40 4.78 -15.28
CA ASP A 376 31.83 5.22 -13.95
C ASP A 376 30.71 5.97 -13.20
N ALA A 377 29.44 5.63 -13.47
CA ALA A 377 28.29 6.31 -12.87
C ALA A 377 28.34 6.34 -11.33
N ASP A 378 28.85 5.27 -10.70
CA ASP A 378 29.01 5.18 -9.24
C ASP A 378 30.00 6.22 -8.68
N LYS A 379 31.00 6.61 -9.47
CA LYS A 379 31.98 7.63 -9.09
C LYS A 379 31.45 9.02 -9.48
N ASP A 380 30.89 9.14 -10.66
CA ASP A 380 30.35 10.39 -11.20
C ASP A 380 29.24 10.96 -10.33
N ILE A 381 28.43 10.08 -9.69
CA ILE A 381 27.34 10.54 -8.83
C ILE A 381 27.82 11.30 -7.59
N LEU A 382 29.04 11.02 -7.13
CA LEU A 382 29.68 11.68 -5.97
C LEU A 382 30.35 13.01 -6.34
N LEU A 383 30.49 13.31 -7.63
CA LEU A 383 31.09 14.56 -8.10
C LEU A 383 30.07 15.72 -8.03
N PRO A 384 30.54 17.00 -8.01
CA PRO A 384 29.66 18.13 -8.15
C PRO A 384 28.81 18.03 -9.41
N SER A 385 27.54 18.45 -9.31
CA SER A 385 26.70 18.62 -10.48
C SER A 385 27.25 19.72 -11.39
N PRO A 386 27.04 19.64 -12.72
CA PRO A 386 27.36 20.73 -13.64
C PRO A 386 26.69 22.08 -13.27
N LEU A 387 25.64 22.04 -12.46
CA LEU A 387 24.91 23.22 -11.95
C LEU A 387 25.55 23.84 -10.70
N GLY A 388 26.65 23.27 -10.18
CA GLY A 388 27.40 23.82 -9.04
C GLY A 388 26.80 23.58 -7.65
N GLU A 389 25.95 22.59 -7.52
CA GLU A 389 25.20 22.26 -6.28
C GLU A 389 26.04 21.63 -5.16
N GLY A 390 27.31 21.34 -5.42
CA GLY A 390 28.22 20.67 -4.49
C GLY A 390 28.40 19.18 -4.76
N PRO A 391 29.44 18.54 -4.15
CA PRO A 391 29.71 17.12 -4.36
C PRO A 391 28.54 16.23 -3.97
N GLY A 392 28.13 15.35 -4.89
CA GLY A 392 27.05 14.39 -4.67
C GLY A 392 25.63 14.99 -4.62
N VAL A 393 25.46 16.30 -4.70
CA VAL A 393 24.14 16.94 -4.55
C VAL A 393 23.43 17.09 -5.89
N ARG A 394 22.12 16.83 -5.91
CA ARG A 394 21.20 17.03 -7.04
C ARG A 394 19.92 17.66 -6.54
N LEU A 395 19.50 18.76 -7.17
CA LEU A 395 18.28 19.49 -6.82
C LEU A 395 17.22 19.32 -7.91
N PHE A 396 15.97 19.16 -7.49
CA PHE A 396 14.84 19.04 -8.42
C PHE A 396 13.64 19.81 -7.87
N ASP A 397 13.02 20.60 -8.74
CA ASP A 397 11.67 21.12 -8.53
C ASP A 397 10.71 20.23 -9.30
N MET A 398 9.79 19.57 -8.58
CA MET A 398 8.83 18.60 -9.12
C MET A 398 7.44 19.20 -9.11
N VAL A 399 6.76 19.23 -10.24
CA VAL A 399 5.44 19.84 -10.41
C VAL A 399 4.41 18.78 -10.75
N PRO A 400 3.33 18.65 -9.95
CA PRO A 400 2.27 17.69 -10.21
C PRO A 400 1.35 18.13 -11.36
N PRO A 401 0.49 17.22 -11.89
CA PRO A 401 -0.58 17.61 -12.81
C PRO A 401 -1.53 18.64 -12.19
N VAL A 402 -2.14 19.44 -13.04
CA VAL A 402 -3.21 20.39 -12.64
C VAL A 402 -4.50 19.60 -12.37
N ALA A 403 -5.23 19.99 -11.33
CA ALA A 403 -6.51 19.38 -11.00
C ALA A 403 -7.55 19.61 -12.11
N GLY A 404 -8.21 18.53 -12.52
CA GLY A 404 -9.37 18.56 -13.41
C GLY A 404 -10.69 18.72 -12.66
N ASN A 405 -11.80 18.59 -13.35
CA ASN A 405 -13.15 18.58 -12.78
C ASN A 405 -13.67 17.14 -12.68
N PRO A 406 -14.53 16.81 -11.71
CA PRO A 406 -15.20 15.53 -11.67
C PRO A 406 -16.10 15.34 -12.91
N LYS A 407 -16.18 14.11 -13.42
CA LYS A 407 -16.97 13.78 -14.62
C LYS A 407 -18.46 13.62 -14.31
N VAL A 408 -18.78 13.20 -13.08
CA VAL A 408 -20.14 12.95 -12.61
C VAL A 408 -20.37 13.76 -11.34
N VAL A 409 -21.55 14.35 -11.22
CA VAL A 409 -21.99 15.12 -10.06
C VAL A 409 -23.40 14.68 -9.72
N ALA A 410 -23.69 14.43 -8.45
CA ALA A 410 -25.04 14.14 -7.99
C ALA A 410 -25.88 15.41 -7.85
N THR A 411 -27.19 15.26 -7.88
CA THR A 411 -28.12 16.35 -7.53
C THR A 411 -28.13 16.55 -6.00
N GLU A 412 -28.61 17.72 -5.56
CA GLU A 412 -28.78 17.99 -4.12
C GLU A 412 -29.73 16.98 -3.45
N GLU A 413 -30.77 16.54 -4.15
CA GLU A 413 -31.72 15.54 -3.64
C GLU A 413 -31.05 14.17 -3.46
N GLU A 414 -30.25 13.71 -4.45
CA GLU A 414 -29.50 12.46 -4.35
C GLU A 414 -28.48 12.51 -3.24
N THR A 415 -27.76 13.63 -3.10
CA THR A 415 -26.77 13.84 -2.02
C THR A 415 -27.42 13.80 -0.66
N ALA A 416 -28.56 14.48 -0.49
CA ALA A 416 -29.29 14.48 0.79
C ALA A 416 -29.87 13.08 1.13
N ALA A 417 -30.37 12.35 0.13
CA ALA A 417 -30.87 10.99 0.32
C ALA A 417 -29.73 10.04 0.73
N ASN A 418 -28.58 10.14 0.05
CA ASN A 418 -27.38 9.35 0.38
C ASN A 418 -26.87 9.65 1.79
N ALA A 419 -26.74 10.92 2.15
CA ALA A 419 -26.31 11.34 3.50
C ALA A 419 -27.20 10.78 4.61
N LYS A 420 -28.53 10.77 4.39
CA LYS A 420 -29.49 10.16 5.32
C LYS A 420 -29.27 8.65 5.46
N ARG A 421 -28.98 7.98 4.35
CA ARG A 421 -28.69 6.53 4.32
C ARG A 421 -27.40 6.22 5.07
N LEU A 422 -26.33 6.95 4.77
CA LEU A 422 -25.03 6.83 5.44
C LEU A 422 -25.15 7.00 6.97
N ALA A 423 -25.93 8.00 7.42
CA ALA A 423 -26.16 8.20 8.85
C ALA A 423 -26.86 7.00 9.52
N TYR A 424 -27.78 6.33 8.81
CA TYR A 424 -28.39 5.09 9.30
C TYR A 424 -27.37 3.94 9.35
N GLU A 425 -26.57 3.76 8.32
CA GLU A 425 -25.52 2.73 8.23
C GLU A 425 -24.44 2.93 9.30
N ASP A 426 -24.06 4.19 9.55
CA ASP A 426 -23.20 4.55 10.70
C ASP A 426 -23.79 4.13 12.04
N SER A 427 -25.12 4.24 12.21
CA SER A 427 -25.78 3.79 13.43
C SER A 427 -25.75 2.28 13.61
N LEU A 428 -25.83 1.51 12.52
CA LEU A 428 -25.70 0.04 12.55
C LEU A 428 -24.27 -0.35 12.97
N ARG A 429 -23.25 0.26 12.35
CA ARG A 429 -21.86 0.02 12.69
C ARG A 429 -21.55 0.43 14.14
N ALA A 430 -22.07 1.58 14.59
CA ALA A 430 -21.93 2.02 15.97
C ALA A 430 -22.56 1.04 16.97
N ALA A 431 -23.73 0.47 16.65
CA ALA A 431 -24.35 -0.54 17.48
C ALA A 431 -23.52 -1.81 17.59
N TYR A 432 -22.87 -2.23 16.48
CA TYR A 432 -21.96 -3.37 16.50
C TYR A 432 -20.68 -3.08 17.29
N THR A 433 -20.02 -1.93 17.06
CA THR A 433 -18.78 -1.58 17.75
C THR A 433 -19.00 -1.29 19.25
N ALA A 434 -20.23 -0.94 19.67
CA ALA A 434 -20.60 -0.84 21.08
C ALA A 434 -20.53 -2.18 21.83
N THR A 435 -20.44 -3.32 21.12
CA THR A 435 -20.22 -4.65 21.73
C THR A 435 -18.74 -4.94 22.03
N PHE A 436 -17.82 -4.07 21.59
CA PHE A 436 -16.39 -4.23 21.86
C PHE A 436 -16.10 -3.89 23.32
N HIS A 437 -15.19 -4.63 23.94
CA HIS A 437 -14.81 -4.43 25.35
C HIS A 437 -13.83 -3.26 25.52
N THR A 438 -14.21 -2.05 25.06
CA THR A 438 -13.37 -0.85 25.10
C THR A 438 -13.11 -0.30 26.51
N ASP A 439 -13.91 -0.71 27.48
CA ASP A 439 -13.81 -0.38 28.91
C ASP A 439 -13.08 -1.47 29.74
N SER A 440 -12.64 -2.55 29.10
CA SER A 440 -11.87 -3.62 29.77
C SER A 440 -10.67 -3.04 30.53
N PRO A 441 -10.38 -3.49 31.76
CA PRO A 441 -9.17 -3.08 32.49
C PRO A 441 -7.89 -3.55 31.79
N ASN A 442 -7.96 -4.62 30.99
CA ASN A 442 -6.81 -5.15 30.25
C ASN A 442 -6.59 -4.37 28.95
N PRO A 443 -5.39 -3.79 28.73
CA PRO A 443 -5.12 -2.98 27.55
C PRO A 443 -5.12 -3.78 26.25
N PHE A 444 -4.74 -5.05 26.26
CA PHE A 444 -4.70 -5.91 25.07
C PHE A 444 -6.10 -6.27 24.60
N VAL A 445 -7.04 -6.46 25.51
CA VAL A 445 -8.46 -6.66 25.21
C VAL A 445 -9.05 -5.42 24.52
N ARG A 446 -8.77 -4.22 25.07
CA ARG A 446 -9.24 -2.97 24.44
C ARG A 446 -8.67 -2.79 23.04
N LYS A 447 -7.39 -3.10 22.83
CA LYS A 447 -6.71 -2.99 21.52
C LYS A 447 -7.18 -4.02 20.49
N ALA A 448 -7.70 -5.14 20.96
CA ALA A 448 -8.22 -6.21 20.09
C ALA A 448 -9.54 -5.83 19.40
N GLU A 449 -10.27 -4.83 19.91
CA GLU A 449 -11.56 -4.38 19.36
C GLU A 449 -12.52 -5.57 19.16
N GLY A 450 -13.06 -5.80 17.98
CA GLY A 450 -13.96 -6.91 17.68
C GLY A 450 -13.36 -8.32 17.84
N ASN A 451 -12.05 -8.43 18.05
CA ASN A 451 -11.34 -9.70 18.32
C ASN A 451 -11.14 -9.97 19.83
N TRP A 452 -11.76 -9.16 20.70
CA TRP A 452 -11.58 -9.21 22.14
C TRP A 452 -11.74 -10.60 22.76
N ALA A 453 -12.68 -11.38 22.27
CA ALA A 453 -12.98 -12.72 22.82
C ALA A 453 -11.81 -13.71 22.66
N GLU A 454 -11.06 -13.65 21.55
CA GLU A 454 -9.88 -14.49 21.34
C GLU A 454 -8.76 -14.12 22.32
N ILE A 455 -8.59 -12.82 22.61
CA ILE A 455 -7.57 -12.32 23.54
C ILE A 455 -7.96 -12.64 25.00
N GLU A 456 -9.21 -12.41 25.39
CA GLU A 456 -9.68 -12.80 26.74
C GLU A 456 -9.55 -14.31 26.99
N LYS A 457 -9.89 -15.13 26.01
CA LYS A 457 -9.74 -16.58 26.09
C LYS A 457 -8.29 -16.98 26.36
N PHE A 458 -7.33 -16.34 25.70
CA PHE A 458 -5.91 -16.62 25.90
C PHE A 458 -5.42 -16.14 27.27
N ILE A 459 -5.78 -14.91 27.70
CA ILE A 459 -5.43 -14.35 29.01
C ILE A 459 -5.98 -15.21 30.14
N ALA A 460 -7.21 -15.74 30.02
CA ALA A 460 -7.82 -16.60 31.03
C ALA A 460 -7.03 -17.90 31.25
N ALA A 461 -6.40 -18.43 30.19
CA ALA A 461 -5.51 -19.58 30.27
C ALA A 461 -4.11 -19.25 30.80
N HIS A 462 -3.62 -18.03 30.53
CA HIS A 462 -2.26 -17.59 30.81
C HIS A 462 -2.22 -16.21 31.51
N PRO A 463 -2.50 -16.10 32.82
CA PRO A 463 -2.61 -14.81 33.52
C PRO A 463 -1.35 -13.94 33.50
N ASN A 464 -0.17 -14.50 33.22
CA ASN A 464 1.12 -13.80 33.20
C ASN A 464 1.66 -13.59 31.76
N CYS A 465 0.75 -13.36 30.78
CA CYS A 465 1.11 -13.26 29.37
C CYS A 465 1.38 -11.83 28.86
N ASP A 466 1.40 -10.82 29.72
CA ASP A 466 1.49 -9.42 29.32
C ASP A 466 2.72 -9.12 28.46
N ASP A 467 3.91 -9.57 28.87
CA ASP A 467 5.14 -9.40 28.09
C ASP A 467 5.05 -10.05 26.70
N TYR A 468 4.34 -11.17 26.62
CA TYR A 468 4.14 -11.86 25.35
C TYR A 468 3.14 -11.11 24.45
N LEU A 469 1.99 -10.70 24.98
CA LEU A 469 1.02 -9.94 24.23
C LEU A 469 1.54 -8.56 23.79
N ALA A 470 2.45 -7.97 24.57
CA ALA A 470 3.12 -6.72 24.21
C ALA A 470 4.04 -6.85 22.97
N THR A 471 4.36 -8.06 22.51
CA THR A 471 5.15 -8.27 21.28
C THR A 471 4.33 -8.15 19.99
N TYR A 472 3.00 -8.05 20.11
CA TYR A 472 2.10 -7.93 18.97
C TYR A 472 1.65 -6.49 18.75
N SER A 473 1.50 -6.11 17.50
CA SER A 473 0.88 -4.83 17.14
C SER A 473 -0.61 -4.82 17.47
N ASP A 474 -1.21 -3.64 17.55
CA ASP A 474 -2.65 -3.52 17.73
C ASP A 474 -3.42 -4.24 16.61
N LYS A 475 -2.91 -4.22 15.37
CA LYS A 475 -3.50 -4.92 14.23
C LYS A 475 -3.39 -6.44 14.37
N ASP A 476 -2.29 -6.96 14.93
CA ASP A 476 -2.19 -8.39 15.24
C ASP A 476 -3.22 -8.83 16.27
N LEU A 477 -3.39 -8.06 17.35
CA LEU A 477 -4.39 -8.36 18.37
C LEU A 477 -5.82 -8.40 17.79
N ARG A 478 -6.09 -7.65 16.72
CA ARG A 478 -7.38 -7.60 16.03
C ARG A 478 -7.66 -8.82 15.14
N ASP A 479 -6.66 -9.59 14.72
CA ASP A 479 -6.87 -10.70 13.80
C ASP A 479 -6.28 -12.05 14.25
N ILE A 480 -5.44 -12.09 15.29
CA ILE A 480 -4.86 -13.32 15.83
C ILE A 480 -5.90 -14.15 16.61
N THR A 481 -5.81 -15.48 16.49
CA THR A 481 -6.67 -16.39 17.25
C THR A 481 -5.98 -16.85 18.52
N ALA A 482 -6.76 -17.20 19.55
CA ALA A 482 -6.24 -17.79 20.78
C ALA A 482 -5.42 -19.08 20.48
N ALA A 483 -5.85 -19.87 19.51
CA ALA A 483 -5.12 -21.08 19.09
C ALA A 483 -3.73 -20.75 18.50
N THR A 484 -3.59 -19.63 17.76
CA THR A 484 -2.29 -19.18 17.25
C THR A 484 -1.41 -18.67 18.39
N LEU A 485 -1.98 -17.91 19.34
CA LEU A 485 -1.26 -17.47 20.54
C LEU A 485 -0.75 -18.67 21.34
N GLU A 486 -1.59 -19.66 21.58
CA GLU A 486 -1.26 -20.90 22.27
C GLU A 486 -0.13 -21.67 21.59
N ALA A 487 -0.16 -21.79 20.27
CA ALA A 487 0.85 -22.51 19.50
C ALA A 487 2.25 -21.86 19.56
N HIS A 488 2.32 -20.59 19.95
CA HIS A 488 3.58 -19.85 20.13
C HIS A 488 3.94 -19.60 21.59
N TRP A 489 3.01 -19.87 22.51
CA TRP A 489 3.24 -19.67 23.93
C TRP A 489 4.41 -20.51 24.42
N THR A 490 5.25 -19.93 25.24
CA THR A 490 6.36 -20.61 25.92
C THR A 490 6.29 -20.23 27.39
N GLU A 491 6.19 -21.23 28.25
CA GLU A 491 6.12 -21.03 29.70
C GLU A 491 7.30 -20.20 30.21
N PRO A 492 7.04 -19.22 31.08
CA PRO A 492 8.09 -18.42 31.72
C PRO A 492 9.15 -19.32 32.37
N GLY A 493 10.42 -19.02 32.11
CA GLY A 493 11.56 -19.80 32.64
C GLY A 493 12.08 -20.91 31.72
N THR A 494 11.43 -21.20 30.57
CA THR A 494 11.94 -22.19 29.60
C THR A 494 13.37 -21.86 29.12
N TYR A 495 13.73 -20.56 29.02
CA TYR A 495 15.01 -20.07 28.52
C TYR A 495 15.82 -19.33 29.63
N GLN A 496 15.86 -19.84 30.87
CA GLN A 496 16.55 -19.21 32.02
C GLN A 496 18.04 -18.97 31.79
N HIS A 497 18.68 -19.70 30.89
CA HIS A 497 20.09 -19.54 30.52
C HIS A 497 20.35 -18.34 29.57
N ILE A 498 19.27 -17.70 29.04
CA ILE A 498 19.34 -16.54 28.14
C ILE A 498 18.95 -15.30 28.96
N ASN A 499 19.73 -14.20 28.82
CA ASN A 499 19.33 -12.97 29.48
C ASN A 499 17.99 -12.43 28.96
N ILE A 500 17.26 -11.74 29.84
CA ILE A 500 15.87 -11.34 29.59
C ILE A 500 15.71 -10.47 28.33
N SER A 501 16.62 -9.52 28.07
CA SER A 501 16.53 -8.64 26.91
C SER A 501 16.75 -9.39 25.59
N THR A 502 17.63 -10.38 25.57
CA THR A 502 17.86 -11.25 24.41
C THR A 502 16.66 -12.17 24.16
N TYR A 503 16.08 -12.71 25.23
CA TYR A 503 14.86 -13.52 25.15
C TYR A 503 13.69 -12.70 24.59
N GLN A 504 13.42 -11.52 25.17
CA GLN A 504 12.32 -10.64 24.76
C GLN A 504 12.47 -10.17 23.31
N ARG A 505 13.68 -9.97 22.81
CA ARG A 505 13.92 -9.53 21.45
C ARG A 505 13.94 -10.66 20.43
N GLY A 506 14.54 -11.80 20.77
CA GLY A 506 14.90 -12.82 19.79
C GLY A 506 14.16 -14.14 19.87
N LEU A 507 13.44 -14.43 20.95
CA LEU A 507 12.73 -15.70 21.14
C LEU A 507 11.25 -15.52 21.47
N LEU A 508 10.91 -14.55 22.31
CA LEU A 508 9.55 -14.33 22.78
C LEU A 508 8.59 -13.99 21.63
N PRO A 509 8.91 -13.04 20.71
CA PRO A 509 7.98 -12.66 19.66
C PRO A 509 7.69 -13.80 18.68
N ALA A 510 6.42 -14.00 18.32
CA ALA A 510 6.06 -14.85 17.19
C ALA A 510 6.24 -14.11 15.87
N ARG A 511 5.82 -12.85 15.79
CA ARG A 511 6.01 -11.98 14.62
C ARG A 511 7.48 -11.71 14.34
N ILE A 512 7.84 -11.70 13.07
CA ILE A 512 9.21 -11.48 12.60
C ILE A 512 9.30 -10.17 11.80
N SER A 513 8.39 -9.97 10.85
CA SER A 513 8.31 -8.79 10.01
C SER A 513 6.84 -8.38 9.75
N ASN A 514 6.39 -8.41 8.52
CA ASN A 514 5.05 -8.04 8.09
C ASN A 514 4.19 -9.23 7.63
N GLU A 515 4.61 -10.45 7.93
CA GLU A 515 3.82 -11.66 7.67
C GLU A 515 2.58 -11.73 8.58
N MET A 516 1.55 -12.46 8.15
CA MET A 516 0.51 -12.88 9.08
C MET A 516 1.07 -13.91 10.06
N VAL A 517 0.85 -13.69 11.35
CA VAL A 517 1.28 -14.65 12.37
C VAL A 517 0.47 -15.94 12.27
N ARG A 518 1.15 -17.03 11.92
CA ARG A 518 0.61 -18.39 11.85
C ARG A 518 1.47 -19.34 12.71
N PRO A 519 0.91 -20.42 13.23
CA PRO A 519 1.70 -21.43 13.97
C PRO A 519 2.88 -21.94 13.15
N TYR A 520 4.11 -21.85 13.70
CA TYR A 520 5.30 -22.41 13.04
C TYR A 520 6.25 -23.16 13.97
N ARG A 521 6.23 -22.88 15.30
CA ARG A 521 7.25 -23.45 16.22
C ARG A 521 7.22 -24.97 16.27
N MET A 522 6.03 -25.58 16.29
CA MET A 522 5.87 -27.02 16.26
C MET A 522 6.21 -27.61 14.88
N GLU A 523 5.75 -26.99 13.82
CA GLU A 523 5.98 -27.46 12.43
C GLU A 523 7.48 -27.44 12.08
N LEU A 524 8.24 -26.50 12.65
CA LEU A 524 9.68 -26.37 12.46
C LEU A 524 10.49 -27.05 13.58
N SER A 525 9.89 -27.94 14.35
CA SER A 525 10.57 -28.66 15.44
C SER A 525 11.75 -29.53 15.01
N SER A 526 11.83 -29.89 13.73
CA SER A 526 13.00 -30.57 13.13
C SER A 526 14.31 -29.78 13.23
N PHE A 527 14.24 -28.47 13.43
CA PHE A 527 15.43 -27.63 13.66
C PHE A 527 15.88 -27.57 15.11
N LYS A 528 15.15 -28.15 16.06
CA LYS A 528 15.47 -28.11 17.50
C LYS A 528 16.87 -28.60 17.77
N GLY A 529 17.67 -27.76 18.45
CA GLY A 529 19.06 -28.03 18.81
C GLY A 529 20.09 -27.74 17.72
N MET A 530 19.68 -27.30 16.53
CA MET A 530 20.60 -26.82 15.49
C MET A 530 21.10 -25.42 15.86
N THR A 531 22.34 -25.12 15.46
CA THR A 531 22.93 -23.79 15.52
C THR A 531 22.44 -22.88 14.40
N ALA A 532 22.58 -21.57 14.57
CA ALA A 532 22.22 -20.60 13.50
C ALA A 532 22.95 -20.90 12.18
N GLU A 533 24.22 -21.36 12.24
CA GLU A 533 24.98 -21.68 11.03
C GLU A 533 24.47 -22.95 10.33
N GLU A 534 24.09 -23.98 11.06
CA GLU A 534 23.50 -25.20 10.48
C GLU A 534 22.14 -24.87 9.82
N ILE A 535 21.31 -24.04 10.45
CA ILE A 535 20.04 -23.56 9.89
C ILE A 535 20.29 -22.70 8.65
N ARG A 536 21.29 -21.83 8.67
CA ARG A 536 21.69 -21.03 7.51
C ARG A 536 22.10 -21.90 6.34
N GLN A 537 22.96 -22.89 6.58
CA GLN A 537 23.39 -23.81 5.54
C GLN A 537 22.20 -24.61 4.98
N TRP A 538 21.35 -25.14 5.86
CA TRP A 538 20.14 -25.84 5.45
C TRP A 538 19.22 -24.96 4.58
N THR A 539 19.04 -23.69 4.99
CA THR A 539 18.23 -22.72 4.23
C THR A 539 18.80 -22.49 2.85
N LEU A 540 20.12 -22.28 2.73
CA LEU A 540 20.79 -22.12 1.45
C LEU A 540 20.69 -23.35 0.52
N ASP A 541 20.74 -24.55 1.10
CA ASP A 541 20.72 -25.79 0.32
C ASP A 541 19.30 -26.24 -0.06
N SER A 542 18.31 -25.88 0.76
CA SER A 542 16.96 -26.42 0.62
C SER A 542 15.91 -25.45 0.09
N ILE A 543 16.17 -24.12 0.14
CA ILE A 543 15.19 -23.12 -0.31
C ILE A 543 15.67 -22.47 -1.61
N ALA A 544 14.93 -22.72 -2.68
CA ALA A 544 15.13 -22.05 -3.96
C ALA A 544 14.56 -20.62 -3.93
N ILE A 545 15.30 -19.64 -4.47
CA ILE A 545 14.85 -18.25 -4.56
C ILE A 545 14.04 -18.01 -5.83
N ASP A 546 12.90 -17.35 -5.66
CA ASP A 546 12.00 -16.92 -6.73
C ASP A 546 11.38 -15.56 -6.41
N ASP A 547 12.13 -14.49 -6.68
CA ASP A 547 11.71 -13.11 -6.43
C ASP A 547 10.64 -12.61 -7.43
N THR A 548 10.31 -13.38 -8.45
CA THR A 548 9.44 -12.94 -9.55
C THR A 548 8.00 -13.44 -9.41
N SER A 549 7.82 -14.57 -8.75
CA SER A 549 6.52 -15.25 -8.68
C SER A 549 5.64 -14.79 -7.51
N ASN A 550 6.21 -14.07 -6.53
CA ASN A 550 5.44 -13.46 -5.43
C ASN A 550 5.06 -12.01 -5.77
N TYR A 551 4.41 -11.80 -6.90
CA TYR A 551 4.17 -10.49 -7.51
C TYR A 551 3.15 -9.58 -6.78
N TYR A 552 2.48 -10.08 -5.74
CA TYR A 552 1.72 -9.25 -4.79
C TYR A 552 2.54 -8.86 -3.55
N ASN A 553 3.77 -9.35 -3.42
CA ASN A 553 4.64 -9.12 -2.26
C ASN A 553 3.97 -9.49 -0.92
N CYS A 554 3.09 -10.49 -0.93
CA CYS A 554 2.51 -11.05 0.28
C CYS A 554 3.53 -12.00 0.93
N PRO A 555 3.99 -11.76 2.16
CA PRO A 555 4.96 -12.64 2.78
C PRO A 555 4.43 -14.07 2.92
N ILE A 556 5.22 -15.04 2.51
CA ILE A 556 4.91 -16.46 2.66
C ILE A 556 5.14 -16.85 4.13
N SER A 557 4.23 -17.63 4.70
CA SER A 557 4.39 -18.12 6.07
C SER A 557 5.65 -18.99 6.20
N PRO A 558 6.30 -19.03 7.36
CA PRO A 558 7.45 -19.92 7.58
C PRO A 558 7.17 -21.39 7.23
N VAL A 559 5.97 -21.86 7.52
CA VAL A 559 5.54 -23.23 7.20
C VAL A 559 5.33 -23.43 5.70
N GLY A 560 4.80 -22.40 5.02
CA GLY A 560 4.65 -22.40 3.56
C GLY A 560 6.00 -22.50 2.86
N VAL A 561 6.98 -21.72 3.29
CA VAL A 561 8.37 -21.79 2.78
C VAL A 561 8.98 -23.17 3.05
N TYR A 562 8.82 -23.70 4.27
CA TYR A 562 9.34 -25.01 4.64
C TYR A 562 8.76 -26.14 3.78
N LYS A 563 7.47 -26.12 3.48
CA LYS A 563 6.78 -27.14 2.68
C LYS A 563 7.09 -27.00 1.19
N LEU A 564 7.02 -25.79 0.65
CA LEU A 564 7.21 -25.53 -0.79
C LEU A 564 8.67 -25.56 -1.23
N ARG A 565 9.63 -25.39 -0.31
CA ARG A 565 11.09 -25.31 -0.61
C ARG A 565 11.44 -24.18 -1.57
N ARG A 566 10.60 -23.17 -1.66
CA ARG A 566 10.77 -22.02 -2.55
C ARG A 566 10.20 -20.77 -1.91
N ALA A 567 10.89 -19.63 -2.06
CA ALA A 567 10.45 -18.36 -1.51
C ALA A 567 11.11 -17.18 -2.25
N ASP A 568 10.50 -16.00 -2.18
CA ASP A 568 11.22 -14.74 -2.38
C ASP A 568 12.22 -14.50 -1.24
N ARG A 569 13.18 -13.58 -1.43
CA ARG A 569 14.22 -13.33 -0.41
C ARG A 569 13.66 -12.90 0.93
N HIS A 570 12.66 -12.02 0.93
CA HIS A 570 12.06 -11.54 2.18
C HIS A 570 11.37 -12.68 2.97
N SER A 571 10.57 -13.49 2.30
CA SER A 571 9.92 -14.67 2.90
C SER A 571 10.92 -15.72 3.38
N ARG A 572 12.04 -15.92 2.66
CA ARG A 572 13.16 -16.78 3.10
C ARG A 572 13.80 -16.26 4.40
N ASP A 573 14.01 -14.94 4.50
CA ASP A 573 14.63 -14.32 5.66
C ASP A 573 13.71 -14.42 6.88
N ILE A 574 12.40 -14.25 6.70
CA ILE A 574 11.39 -14.53 7.73
C ILE A 574 11.44 -16.02 8.15
N PHE A 575 11.49 -16.94 7.20
CA PHE A 575 11.61 -18.38 7.49
C PHE A 575 12.86 -18.71 8.30
N PHE A 576 14.01 -18.15 7.94
CA PHE A 576 15.27 -18.39 8.66
C PHE A 576 15.17 -17.95 10.14
N VAL A 577 14.63 -16.76 10.39
CA VAL A 577 14.42 -16.28 11.77
C VAL A 577 13.44 -17.18 12.52
N ALA A 578 12.35 -17.63 11.86
CA ALA A 578 11.40 -18.56 12.45
C ALA A 578 12.06 -19.90 12.82
N ALA A 579 12.88 -20.47 11.94
CA ALA A 579 13.61 -21.70 12.17
C ALA A 579 14.63 -21.57 13.33
N CYS A 580 15.36 -20.46 13.40
CA CYS A 580 16.23 -20.14 14.54
C CYS A 580 15.44 -20.09 15.86
N ARG A 581 14.30 -19.39 15.89
CA ARG A 581 13.43 -19.31 17.08
C ARG A 581 12.87 -20.68 17.49
N ALA A 582 12.48 -21.49 16.52
CA ALA A 582 12.01 -22.86 16.76
C ALA A 582 13.14 -23.77 17.31
N ALA A 583 14.37 -23.55 16.90
CA ALA A 583 15.55 -24.23 17.41
C ALA A 583 15.98 -23.77 18.82
N GLY A 584 15.45 -22.66 19.33
CA GLY A 584 15.88 -22.00 20.58
C GLY A 584 17.03 -21.04 20.41
N VAL A 585 17.37 -20.67 19.20
CA VAL A 585 18.40 -19.67 18.86
C VAL A 585 17.77 -18.29 18.77
N PRO A 586 18.16 -17.29 19.60
CA PRO A 586 17.62 -15.95 19.49
C PRO A 586 17.97 -15.31 18.16
N ALA A 587 16.95 -14.85 17.43
CA ALA A 587 17.10 -14.20 16.13
C ALA A 587 16.00 -13.16 15.91
N TYR A 588 16.32 -12.11 15.14
CA TYR A 588 15.33 -11.12 14.68
C TYR A 588 15.74 -10.54 13.32
N LEU A 589 14.76 -10.01 12.62
CA LEU A 589 14.93 -9.22 11.40
C LEU A 589 14.75 -7.75 11.76
N ASP A 590 15.76 -6.91 11.48
CA ASP A 590 15.63 -5.46 11.56
C ASP A 590 14.86 -4.99 10.32
N ASN A 591 13.58 -4.67 10.49
CA ASN A 591 12.70 -4.28 9.39
C ASN A 591 13.14 -2.99 8.68
N ALA A 592 13.82 -2.07 9.39
CA ALA A 592 14.26 -0.83 8.78
C ALA A 592 15.40 -1.06 7.76
N THR A 593 16.33 -1.98 8.06
CA THR A 593 17.49 -2.24 7.20
C THR A 593 17.41 -3.55 6.43
N ASN A 594 16.41 -4.41 6.74
CA ASN A 594 16.30 -5.80 6.26
C ASN A 594 17.54 -6.65 6.64
N THR A 595 18.13 -6.38 7.81
CA THR A 595 19.28 -7.11 8.31
C THR A 595 18.85 -8.15 9.33
N ILE A 596 19.24 -9.40 9.11
CA ILE A 596 19.02 -10.47 10.09
C ILE A 596 20.11 -10.41 11.15
N TYR A 597 19.70 -10.58 12.41
CA TYR A 597 20.62 -10.73 13.54
C TYR A 597 20.36 -12.06 14.24
N THR A 598 21.45 -12.77 14.60
CA THR A 598 21.44 -13.96 15.46
C THR A 598 22.33 -13.73 16.68
N TRP A 599 21.96 -14.37 17.79
CA TRP A 599 22.71 -14.26 19.04
C TRP A 599 23.72 -15.40 19.22
N ASN A 600 24.94 -15.07 19.64
CA ASN A 600 25.96 -16.01 20.06
C ASN A 600 26.75 -15.48 21.26
N GLU A 601 27.85 -16.13 21.65
CA GLU A 601 28.71 -15.71 22.76
C GLU A 601 29.27 -14.27 22.64
N LYS A 602 29.35 -13.74 21.42
CA LYS A 602 29.79 -12.36 21.14
C LYS A 602 28.65 -11.34 21.15
N GLY A 603 27.43 -11.77 21.46
CA GLY A 603 26.23 -10.95 21.38
C GLY A 603 25.53 -11.03 20.03
N TRP A 604 24.71 -10.01 19.68
CA TRP A 604 24.01 -9.92 18.40
C TRP A 604 24.99 -9.77 17.23
N GLN A 605 24.90 -10.67 16.25
CA GLN A 605 25.75 -10.68 15.06
C GLN A 605 24.87 -10.60 13.81
N PRO A 606 25.20 -9.71 12.85
CA PRO A 606 24.51 -9.70 11.56
C PRO A 606 24.79 -11.00 10.81
N THR A 607 23.75 -11.56 10.19
CA THR A 607 23.80 -12.85 9.52
C THR A 607 23.29 -12.70 8.10
N SER A 608 24.10 -13.11 7.11
CA SER A 608 23.71 -13.07 5.70
C SER A 608 23.38 -14.46 5.20
N ILE A 609 22.28 -14.60 4.44
CA ILE A 609 21.91 -15.83 3.75
C ILE A 609 22.27 -15.67 2.26
N SER A 610 23.57 -15.75 1.95
CA SER A 610 24.10 -15.67 0.60
C SER A 610 25.10 -16.81 0.33
N ARG A 611 25.09 -17.31 -0.90
CA ARG A 611 26.11 -18.29 -1.39
C ARG A 611 27.40 -17.64 -1.87
N ASP A 612 27.44 -16.32 -2.04
CA ASP A 612 28.63 -15.64 -2.51
C ASP A 612 29.80 -15.78 -1.54
N SER A 613 30.80 -16.54 -1.98
CA SER A 613 32.03 -16.83 -1.20
C SER A 613 32.88 -15.58 -0.94
N SER A 614 32.67 -14.50 -1.67
CA SER A 614 33.26 -13.18 -1.38
C SER A 614 32.70 -12.59 -0.06
N PHE A 615 31.48 -12.95 0.30
CA PHE A 615 30.85 -12.61 1.58
C PHE A 615 31.21 -13.57 2.72
N SER A 616 31.40 -14.89 2.43
CA SER A 616 31.55 -15.93 3.45
C SER A 616 32.93 -16.04 4.07
N ARG A 617 34.03 -15.60 3.42
CA ARG A 617 35.40 -15.70 3.95
C ARG A 617 35.97 -14.40 4.54
N LYS A 618 35.37 -13.25 4.23
CA LYS A 618 35.75 -11.97 4.83
C LYS A 618 34.73 -11.43 5.85
N SER A 619 33.56 -12.04 5.99
CA SER A 619 32.46 -11.49 6.78
C SER A 619 32.15 -12.25 8.06
N CYS A 620 33.09 -12.93 8.65
CA CYS A 620 33.04 -13.15 10.11
C CYS A 620 33.23 -11.81 10.90
N ALA A 621 33.42 -10.71 10.15
CA ALA A 621 33.32 -9.33 10.60
C ALA A 621 32.91 -8.51 9.37
N THR A 622 31.63 -8.49 9.02
CA THR A 622 31.08 -7.36 8.27
C THR A 622 31.43 -6.12 9.06
N SER A 623 32.30 -5.28 8.51
CA SER A 623 32.66 -4.03 9.12
C SER A 623 31.39 -3.16 9.12
N ILE A 624 30.62 -3.25 10.21
CA ILE A 624 29.49 -2.34 10.44
C ILE A 624 30.10 -0.95 10.61
N SER A 625 29.67 -0.02 9.83
CA SER A 625 30.06 1.38 9.92
C SER A 625 28.94 2.19 10.56
N ARG A 626 29.28 3.37 11.05
CA ARG A 626 28.30 4.24 11.70
C ARG A 626 28.04 5.47 10.85
N LEU A 627 26.76 5.76 10.63
CA LEU A 627 26.29 7.02 10.08
C LEU A 627 25.64 7.84 11.19
N THR A 628 26.10 9.07 11.38
CA THR A 628 25.45 10.04 12.26
C THR A 628 24.73 11.08 11.41
N LEU A 629 23.42 11.14 11.55
CA LEU A 629 22.58 12.19 10.95
C LEU A 629 22.42 13.33 11.94
N THR A 630 22.64 14.56 11.49
CA THR A 630 22.46 15.78 12.27
C THR A 630 21.41 16.66 11.63
N TYR A 631 20.80 17.53 12.40
CA TYR A 631 19.86 18.54 11.92
C TYR A 631 20.08 19.86 12.65
N ARG A 632 20.19 20.96 11.90
CA ARG A 632 20.39 22.31 12.43
C ARG A 632 19.32 23.29 11.93
N GLY A 633 18.39 22.80 11.11
CA GLY A 633 17.29 23.62 10.62
C GLY A 633 16.34 24.02 11.75
N LYS A 634 15.52 25.03 11.47
CA LYS A 634 14.47 25.50 12.37
C LYS A 634 13.06 25.17 11.88
N ASP A 635 12.93 24.88 10.60
CA ASP A 635 11.67 24.55 9.95
C ASP A 635 11.85 23.35 9.00
N PRO A 636 11.19 22.22 9.30
CA PRO A 636 10.43 21.93 10.52
C PRO A 636 11.31 21.98 11.78
N ALA A 637 10.75 22.22 12.94
CA ALA A 637 11.51 22.23 14.21
C ALA A 637 12.21 20.89 14.47
N LYS A 638 11.61 19.78 13.99
CA LYS A 638 12.14 18.42 14.01
C LYS A 638 11.81 17.73 12.68
N PRO A 639 12.80 17.24 11.91
CA PRO A 639 12.50 16.47 10.70
C PRO A 639 11.94 15.10 11.07
N VAL A 640 10.94 14.66 10.28
CA VAL A 640 10.29 13.35 10.40
C VAL A 640 10.71 12.49 9.21
N TYR A 641 11.01 11.21 9.48
CA TYR A 641 11.31 10.25 8.43
C TYR A 641 10.09 10.11 7.50
N TRP A 642 10.26 9.83 6.26
CA TRP A 642 9.31 9.88 5.16
C TRP A 642 8.87 11.30 4.78
N PRO A 643 8.13 12.09 5.57
CA PRO A 643 7.67 13.40 5.11
C PRO A 643 8.80 14.38 4.73
N HIS A 644 9.90 14.37 5.46
CA HIS A 644 10.94 15.38 5.30
C HIS A 644 12.25 14.83 4.74
N PHE A 645 12.58 13.57 5.06
CA PHE A 645 13.80 12.92 4.58
C PHE A 645 13.69 11.41 4.53
N THR A 646 14.49 10.79 3.66
CA THR A 646 14.72 9.36 3.61
C THR A 646 16.18 9.05 3.39
N LEU A 647 16.60 7.86 3.79
CA LEU A 647 17.92 7.32 3.56
C LEU A 647 17.82 6.09 2.66
N SER A 648 18.57 6.07 1.56
CA SER A 648 18.63 4.96 0.63
C SER A 648 20.06 4.47 0.43
N LYS A 649 20.25 3.18 0.15
CA LYS A 649 21.52 2.62 -0.29
C LYS A 649 21.51 2.43 -1.80
N LEU A 650 22.57 2.83 -2.49
CA LEU A 650 22.76 2.56 -3.90
C LEU A 650 23.23 1.13 -4.06
N GLU A 651 22.35 0.27 -4.55
CA GLU A 651 22.59 -1.15 -4.77
C GLU A 651 22.26 -1.51 -6.21
N ASN A 652 23.20 -2.14 -6.90
CA ASN A 652 22.98 -2.58 -8.28
C ASN A 652 22.53 -1.47 -9.25
N GLY A 653 23.02 -0.25 -9.02
CA GLY A 653 22.68 0.92 -9.84
C GLY A 653 21.29 1.54 -9.56
N ASP A 654 20.60 1.11 -8.53
CA ASP A 654 19.32 1.70 -8.08
C ASP A 654 19.35 2.01 -6.58
N LEU A 655 18.37 2.80 -6.12
CA LEU A 655 18.22 3.17 -4.73
C LEU A 655 17.26 2.22 -4.02
N ARG A 656 17.73 1.60 -2.95
CA ARG A 656 16.90 0.88 -1.98
C ARG A 656 16.71 1.75 -0.75
N THR A 657 15.51 2.27 -0.57
CA THR A 657 15.15 3.10 0.59
C THR A 657 14.98 2.23 1.82
N PHE A 658 15.52 2.66 2.95
CA PHE A 658 15.30 2.07 4.26
C PHE A 658 13.96 2.56 4.82
N ASP A 659 13.37 1.77 5.71
CA ASP A 659 12.12 2.12 6.37
C ASP A 659 12.36 2.38 7.86
N PHE A 660 12.64 3.64 8.18
CA PHE A 660 12.79 4.10 9.57
C PHE A 660 11.54 4.82 10.08
N GLU A 661 10.36 4.53 9.50
CA GLU A 661 9.10 5.06 10.02
C GLU A 661 8.91 4.62 11.48
N ASP A 662 8.58 5.58 12.33
CA ASP A 662 8.40 5.36 13.79
C ASP A 662 9.58 4.69 14.52
N ASP A 663 10.75 4.58 13.88
CA ASP A 663 11.93 3.95 14.47
C ASP A 663 12.53 4.87 15.57
N PRO A 664 12.70 4.36 16.80
CA PRO A 664 13.29 5.14 17.90
C PRO A 664 14.68 5.71 17.59
N ARG A 665 15.43 5.09 16.67
CA ARG A 665 16.75 5.58 16.23
C ARG A 665 16.66 6.94 15.54
N MET A 666 15.51 7.28 14.92
CA MET A 666 15.24 8.56 14.25
C MET A 666 14.42 9.54 15.10
N ALA A 667 14.12 9.18 16.35
CA ALA A 667 13.30 10.01 17.22
C ALA A 667 13.96 11.32 17.65
N LYS A 668 15.31 11.39 17.66
CA LYS A 668 16.09 12.57 18.10
C LYS A 668 17.36 12.71 17.27
N PHE A 669 17.80 13.96 17.05
CA PHE A 669 19.06 14.28 16.36
C PHE A 669 20.07 14.89 17.35
N PRO A 670 21.40 14.54 17.24
CA PRO A 670 21.97 13.63 16.25
C PRO A 670 21.52 12.19 16.42
N ALA A 671 21.16 11.53 15.30
CA ALA A 671 20.78 10.12 15.22
C ALA A 671 21.96 9.30 14.69
N THR A 672 22.34 8.22 15.38
CA THR A 672 23.40 7.33 14.91
C THR A 672 22.85 5.94 14.61
N ILE A 673 23.11 5.46 13.40
CA ILE A 673 22.69 4.15 12.91
C ILE A 673 23.90 3.35 12.41
N GLU A 674 23.79 2.04 12.51
CA GLU A 674 24.78 1.09 12.01
C GLU A 674 24.36 0.62 10.61
N LEU A 675 25.28 0.72 9.66
CA LEU A 675 25.07 0.41 8.24
C LEU A 675 26.26 -0.36 7.68
N GLU A 676 26.05 -1.10 6.61
CA GLU A 676 27.13 -1.66 5.81
C GLU A 676 27.89 -0.54 5.08
N PRO A 677 29.20 -0.71 4.80
CA PRO A 677 29.92 0.20 3.93
C PRO A 677 29.28 0.27 2.55
N GLY A 678 29.27 1.44 1.93
CA GLY A 678 28.70 1.61 0.59
C GLY A 678 28.37 3.06 0.24
N THR A 679 27.74 3.25 -0.91
CA THR A 679 27.22 4.53 -1.37
C THR A 679 25.75 4.67 -0.95
N TYR A 680 25.42 5.82 -0.38
CA TYR A 680 24.11 6.14 0.15
C TYR A 680 23.57 7.43 -0.47
N CYS A 681 22.27 7.59 -0.42
CA CYS A 681 21.57 8.80 -0.80
C CYS A 681 20.69 9.26 0.35
N LEU A 682 20.91 10.50 0.83
CA LEU A 682 20.00 11.19 1.71
C LEU A 682 19.10 12.08 0.85
N SER A 683 17.83 11.73 0.77
CA SER A 683 16.82 12.50 0.05
C SER A 683 16.04 13.36 1.03
N THR A 684 15.84 14.64 0.69
CA THR A 684 15.00 15.57 1.46
C THR A 684 14.05 16.29 0.52
N GLY A 685 12.94 16.77 1.04
CA GLY A 685 12.03 17.60 0.26
C GLY A 685 11.15 18.50 1.11
N ASN A 686 10.65 19.54 0.48
CA ASN A 686 9.69 20.45 1.05
C ASN A 686 8.60 20.73 0.01
N ARG A 687 7.34 20.52 0.40
CA ARG A 687 6.19 20.59 -0.50
C ARG A 687 5.49 21.95 -0.38
N TYR A 688 5.22 22.56 -1.54
CA TYR A 688 4.43 23.78 -1.63
C TYR A 688 2.92 23.47 -1.47
N PRO A 689 2.12 24.45 -1.06
CA PRO A 689 0.66 24.29 -0.95
C PRO A 689 -0.04 23.84 -2.25
N ASN A 690 0.51 24.20 -3.42
CA ASN A 690 0.01 23.77 -4.73
C ASN A 690 0.39 22.32 -5.10
N GLY A 691 1.12 21.62 -4.21
CA GLY A 691 1.57 20.24 -4.39
C GLY A 691 2.93 20.09 -5.09
N SER A 692 3.54 21.16 -5.60
CA SER A 692 4.91 21.11 -6.12
C SER A 692 5.91 20.83 -4.99
N VAL A 693 7.07 20.28 -5.33
CA VAL A 693 8.09 19.92 -4.34
C VAL A 693 9.43 20.47 -4.74
N ARG A 694 10.15 21.00 -3.76
CA ARG A 694 11.57 21.29 -3.86
C ARG A 694 12.36 20.21 -3.15
N SER A 695 13.07 19.37 -3.90
CA SER A 695 13.77 18.19 -3.39
C SER A 695 15.27 18.27 -3.58
N ARG A 696 15.98 17.58 -2.69
CA ARG A 696 17.43 17.45 -2.70
C ARG A 696 17.83 16.00 -2.48
N MET A 697 18.68 15.46 -3.35
CA MET A 697 19.34 14.17 -3.18
C MET A 697 20.83 14.44 -2.91
N GLU A 698 21.38 13.86 -1.83
CA GLU A 698 22.80 13.92 -1.53
C GLU A 698 23.39 12.51 -1.50
N PHE A 699 24.24 12.20 -2.46
CA PHE A 699 25.01 10.96 -2.53
C PHE A 699 26.32 11.09 -1.76
N PHE A 700 26.64 10.07 -0.94
CA PHE A 700 27.85 10.04 -0.14
C PHE A 700 28.27 8.60 0.14
N THR A 701 29.52 8.41 0.58
CA THR A 701 30.05 7.10 0.92
C THR A 701 30.13 6.94 2.43
N VAL A 702 29.67 5.79 2.94
CA VAL A 702 29.93 5.30 4.29
C VAL A 702 31.07 4.29 4.20
N GLY A 703 32.24 4.64 4.75
CA GLY A 703 33.47 3.84 4.68
C GLY A 703 33.52 2.75 5.75
N ALA A 704 34.42 1.77 5.57
CA ALA A 704 34.66 0.67 6.52
C ALA A 704 35.43 1.08 7.80
N ASN A 705 35.58 2.36 8.09
CA ASN A 705 36.38 2.84 9.22
C ASN A 705 35.55 2.90 10.50
N HIS A 706 35.84 1.98 11.44
CA HIS A 706 35.11 1.85 12.71
C HIS A 706 35.38 2.97 13.70
N HIS A 707 36.44 3.75 13.49
CA HIS A 707 36.91 4.73 14.49
C HIS A 707 36.31 6.13 14.33
N SER A 708 35.72 6.42 13.17
CA SER A 708 35.09 7.74 12.92
C SER A 708 33.80 7.55 12.15
N PRO A 709 32.64 7.88 12.75
CA PRO A 709 31.36 7.80 12.04
C PRO A 709 31.33 8.79 10.88
N THR A 710 30.72 8.39 9.76
CA THR A 710 30.35 9.32 8.69
C THR A 710 29.25 10.22 9.24
N THR A 711 29.42 11.55 9.18
CA THR A 711 28.42 12.50 9.64
C THR A 711 27.78 13.21 8.42
N LYS A 712 26.46 13.24 8.40
CA LYS A 712 25.68 13.96 7.38
C LYS A 712 24.62 14.84 8.03
N GLU A 713 24.41 16.02 7.45
CA GLU A 713 23.37 16.95 7.87
C GLU A 713 22.12 16.76 7.00
N ILE A 714 20.95 16.66 7.65
CA ILE A 714 19.65 16.69 6.98
C ILE A 714 19.40 18.16 6.59
N VAL A 715 19.46 18.46 5.30
CA VAL A 715 19.25 19.79 4.76
C VAL A 715 17.92 19.83 4.02
N ILE A 716 16.90 20.41 4.62
CA ILE A 716 15.61 20.68 4.00
C ILE A 716 15.66 22.06 3.38
N LEU A 717 15.47 22.12 2.05
CA LEU A 717 15.53 23.39 1.34
C LEU A 717 14.31 24.24 1.73
N PRO A 718 14.51 25.52 2.06
CA PRO A 718 13.38 26.41 2.29
C PRO A 718 12.56 26.53 1.00
N LEU A 719 11.25 26.67 1.13
CA LEU A 719 10.41 27.06 0.02
C LEU A 719 10.83 28.47 -0.40
N ILE A 720 11.04 28.67 -1.70
CA ILE A 720 11.21 30.04 -2.22
C ILE A 720 9.85 30.70 -2.01
N GLU A 721 9.81 31.76 -1.23
CA GLU A 721 8.60 32.57 -1.19
C GLU A 721 8.23 32.89 -2.65
N LEU A 722 7.15 32.22 -3.10
CA LEU A 722 6.49 32.71 -4.31
C LEU A 722 6.04 34.11 -3.91
N THR A 723 6.77 35.13 -4.38
CA THR A 723 6.41 36.53 -4.22
C THR A 723 5.17 36.86 -5.05
N THR A 724 4.13 36.07 -4.88
CA THR A 724 2.77 36.49 -5.12
C THR A 724 2.27 36.99 -3.77
N PRO A 725 2.02 38.28 -3.59
CA PRO A 725 1.16 38.76 -2.53
C PRO A 725 -0.07 37.82 -2.50
N SER A 726 -0.60 37.52 -1.33
CA SER A 726 -1.86 36.78 -1.27
C SER A 726 -2.82 37.46 -2.23
N THR A 727 -3.10 36.82 -3.37
CA THR A 727 -3.97 37.39 -4.42
C THR A 727 -5.43 37.33 -3.99
N TYR A 728 -5.64 36.81 -2.78
CA TYR A 728 -6.96 36.71 -2.20
C TYR A 728 -7.48 38.09 -1.78
N GLN A 729 -8.67 38.40 -2.20
CA GLN A 729 -9.36 39.60 -1.68
C GLN A 729 -9.59 39.44 -0.17
N PRO A 730 -9.31 40.45 0.64
CA PRO A 730 -9.56 40.32 2.07
C PRO A 730 -11.07 40.18 2.33
N ILE A 731 -11.41 39.35 3.28
CA ILE A 731 -12.77 39.21 3.79
C ILE A 731 -13.03 40.40 4.70
N ASN A 732 -14.24 40.97 4.63
CA ASN A 732 -14.58 42.06 5.52
C ASN A 732 -14.38 41.66 7.00
N PRO A 733 -13.46 42.31 7.76
CA PRO A 733 -13.21 41.92 9.15
C PRO A 733 -14.40 42.19 10.07
N GLN A 734 -15.35 43.05 9.66
CA GLN A 734 -16.61 43.33 10.37
C GLN A 734 -17.74 42.36 9.94
N LEU A 735 -17.41 41.26 9.30
CA LEU A 735 -18.39 40.21 8.98
C LEU A 735 -18.91 39.61 10.29
N GLU A 736 -20.19 39.79 10.55
CA GLU A 736 -20.85 39.19 11.71
C GLU A 736 -20.95 37.67 11.53
N LEU A 737 -20.30 36.94 12.40
CA LEU A 737 -20.29 35.46 12.39
C LEU A 737 -21.36 34.88 13.29
N TYR A 738 -21.66 35.53 14.44
CA TYR A 738 -22.63 35.04 15.41
C TYR A 738 -23.02 36.14 16.40
N ASP A 739 -24.34 36.41 16.55
CA ASP A 739 -24.97 37.23 17.62
C ASP A 739 -24.20 38.48 18.02
N GLY A 740 -23.84 39.30 17.02
CA GLY A 740 -23.08 40.55 17.18
C GLY A 740 -21.57 40.43 17.32
N ILE A 741 -21.00 39.20 17.16
CA ILE A 741 -19.56 38.95 17.17
C ILE A 741 -19.04 38.97 15.73
N GLU A 742 -18.11 39.85 15.46
CA GLU A 742 -17.52 40.01 14.14
C GLU A 742 -16.27 39.16 13.93
N LEU A 743 -15.84 38.95 12.66
CA LEU A 743 -14.70 38.12 12.31
C LEU A 743 -13.42 38.52 13.06
N TRP A 744 -13.13 39.80 13.23
CA TRP A 744 -11.93 40.28 13.91
C TRP A 744 -11.91 39.96 15.42
N ASP A 745 -13.08 39.83 16.06
CA ASP A 745 -13.16 39.46 17.48
C ASP A 745 -12.68 38.02 17.68
N TYR A 746 -12.96 37.13 16.72
CA TYR A 746 -12.49 35.75 16.72
C TYR A 746 -11.02 35.62 16.28
N ALA A 747 -10.59 36.40 15.28
CA ALA A 747 -9.25 36.29 14.78
C ALA A 747 -8.19 36.75 15.79
N GLY A 748 -8.50 37.80 16.63
CA GLY A 748 -7.57 38.32 17.61
C GLY A 748 -6.23 38.68 16.97
N GLU A 749 -5.18 38.76 17.79
CA GLU A 749 -3.81 39.06 17.27
C GLU A 749 -3.19 37.87 16.55
N ALA A 750 -3.55 36.62 16.94
CA ALA A 750 -2.93 35.41 16.41
C ALA A 750 -3.60 34.88 15.14
N GLY A 751 -4.77 35.37 14.77
CA GLY A 751 -5.57 34.91 13.64
C GLY A 751 -6.57 33.83 13.99
N MET A 752 -7.44 33.51 13.04
CA MET A 752 -8.47 32.47 13.11
C MET A 752 -8.25 31.38 12.06
N LEU A 753 -8.30 30.14 12.48
CA LEU A 753 -8.28 28.96 11.60
C LEU A 753 -9.72 28.48 11.40
N TYR A 754 -10.23 28.61 10.17
CA TYR A 754 -11.49 28.01 9.74
C TYR A 754 -11.26 26.63 9.17
N ILE A 755 -12.03 25.65 9.61
CA ILE A 755 -12.02 24.28 9.09
C ILE A 755 -13.47 23.83 8.85
N ASN A 756 -13.78 23.41 7.63
CA ASN A 756 -15.01 22.70 7.35
C ASN A 756 -14.69 21.27 6.91
N LEU A 757 -15.15 20.27 7.66
CA LEU A 757 -14.87 18.84 7.43
C LEU A 757 -15.86 18.20 6.43
N GLY A 758 -16.87 18.94 5.94
CA GLY A 758 -17.87 18.41 5.04
C GLY A 758 -18.61 17.21 5.65
N ASP A 759 -18.71 16.14 4.89
CA ASP A 759 -19.33 14.85 5.25
C ASP A 759 -18.45 13.94 6.12
N TYR A 760 -17.24 14.40 6.47
CA TYR A 760 -16.26 13.65 7.26
C TYR A 760 -15.72 12.37 6.57
N SER A 761 -15.56 12.43 5.25
CA SER A 761 -14.88 11.41 4.44
C SER A 761 -13.40 11.24 4.81
N GLU A 762 -12.71 10.30 4.17
CA GLU A 762 -11.28 10.00 4.43
C GLU A 762 -10.39 11.25 4.50
N PRO A 763 -10.47 12.23 3.57
CA PRO A 763 -9.66 13.45 3.65
C PRO A 763 -9.79 14.21 4.97
N SER A 764 -11.02 14.34 5.46
CA SER A 764 -11.31 15.05 6.72
C SER A 764 -10.82 14.27 7.94
N LYS A 765 -10.87 12.93 7.90
CA LYS A 765 -10.31 12.07 8.95
C LYS A 765 -8.79 12.23 9.07
N HIS A 766 -8.09 12.33 7.94
CA HIS A 766 -6.64 12.62 7.92
C HIS A 766 -6.32 13.96 8.55
N LEU A 767 -7.02 15.04 8.16
CA LEU A 767 -6.82 16.37 8.75
C LEU A 767 -6.99 16.37 10.26
N VAL A 768 -7.96 15.63 10.73
CA VAL A 768 -8.25 15.51 12.16
C VAL A 768 -7.16 14.74 12.91
N VAL A 769 -6.59 13.70 12.32
CA VAL A 769 -5.42 13.01 12.90
C VAL A 769 -4.24 13.97 13.02
N GLU A 770 -3.98 14.77 12.00
CA GLU A 770 -2.91 15.77 11.99
C GLU A 770 -3.12 16.85 13.07
N LEU A 771 -4.34 17.36 13.22
CA LEU A 771 -4.70 18.28 14.30
C LEU A 771 -4.38 17.71 15.69
N LYS A 772 -4.66 16.43 15.92
CA LYS A 772 -4.33 15.75 17.18
C LYS A 772 -2.83 15.63 17.40
N GLN A 773 -2.09 15.28 16.37
CA GLN A 773 -0.64 15.11 16.44
C GLN A 773 0.06 16.45 16.75
N LEU A 774 -0.43 17.58 16.20
CA LEU A 774 0.13 18.90 16.36
C LEU A 774 -0.59 19.77 17.41
N GLN A 775 -1.30 19.12 18.32
CA GLN A 775 -2.12 19.83 19.34
C GLN A 775 -1.30 20.76 20.24
N GLN A 776 -0.06 20.44 20.55
CA GLN A 776 0.80 21.27 21.38
C GLN A 776 1.24 22.54 20.63
N GLU A 777 1.61 22.38 19.37
CA GLU A 777 1.98 23.47 18.48
C GLU A 777 0.81 24.43 18.22
N MET A 778 -0.38 23.88 18.02
CA MET A 778 -1.63 24.64 17.92
C MET A 778 -1.91 25.45 19.19
N LYS A 779 -1.67 24.88 20.37
CA LYS A 779 -1.78 25.60 21.65
C LYS A 779 -0.77 26.77 21.76
N GLN A 780 0.47 26.55 21.29
CA GLN A 780 1.51 27.57 21.31
C GLN A 780 1.23 28.72 20.34
N TRP A 781 0.59 28.42 19.19
CA TRP A 781 0.12 29.44 18.27
C TRP A 781 -0.91 30.40 18.93
N GLY A 782 -1.82 29.87 19.71
CA GLY A 782 -2.75 30.66 20.50
C GLY A 782 -3.93 31.27 19.73
N GLY A 783 -4.06 31.07 18.44
CA GLY A 783 -5.18 31.52 17.63
C GLY A 783 -6.46 30.71 17.86
N MET A 784 -7.59 31.23 17.40
CA MET A 784 -8.88 30.57 17.47
C MET A 784 -9.03 29.54 16.35
N THR A 785 -9.52 28.33 16.66
CA THR A 785 -9.90 27.34 15.65
C THR A 785 -11.42 27.17 15.62
N PHE A 786 -11.97 27.39 14.45
CA PHE A 786 -13.37 27.32 14.14
C PHE A 786 -13.66 26.12 13.24
N MET A 787 -14.27 25.05 13.81
CA MET A 787 -14.47 23.80 13.09
C MET A 787 -15.95 23.52 12.83
N VAL A 788 -16.26 23.14 11.60
CA VAL A 788 -17.57 22.72 11.13
C VAL A 788 -17.50 21.26 10.67
N GLY A 789 -18.45 20.46 11.03
CA GLY A 789 -18.55 19.06 10.63
C GLY A 789 -19.95 18.51 10.76
N PRO A 790 -20.20 17.23 10.36
CA PRO A 790 -21.53 16.63 10.46
C PRO A 790 -21.96 16.48 11.91
N ALA A 791 -23.28 16.52 12.15
CA ALA A 791 -23.87 16.40 13.48
C ALA A 791 -23.58 15.05 14.17
N SER A 792 -23.19 14.03 13.42
CA SER A 792 -22.76 12.72 13.93
C SER A 792 -21.40 12.74 14.63
N LEU A 793 -20.59 13.76 14.38
CA LEU A 793 -19.32 13.94 15.07
C LEU A 793 -19.58 14.28 16.55
N LYS A 794 -19.27 13.35 17.45
CA LYS A 794 -19.35 13.60 18.90
C LYS A 794 -18.23 14.56 19.29
N MET A 795 -18.50 15.84 19.21
CA MET A 795 -17.57 16.93 19.49
C MET A 795 -16.96 16.89 20.90
N HIS A 796 -17.51 16.09 21.83
CA HIS A 796 -16.98 15.94 23.19
C HIS A 796 -15.60 15.28 23.27
N GLU A 797 -15.21 14.56 22.22
CA GLU A 797 -13.87 13.95 22.11
C GLU A 797 -12.82 14.96 21.60
N TRP A 798 -13.27 16.12 21.07
CA TRP A 798 -12.46 17.08 20.34
C TRP A 798 -12.23 18.36 21.16
N ARG A 799 -11.76 18.25 22.39
CA ARG A 799 -11.22 19.40 23.12
C ARG A 799 -9.88 19.84 22.50
N LEU A 800 -9.92 20.30 21.27
CA LEU A 800 -8.89 21.17 20.75
C LEU A 800 -9.05 22.51 21.48
N VAL A 801 -7.96 23.02 22.02
CA VAL A 801 -7.96 24.30 22.72
C VAL A 801 -8.39 25.38 21.73
N ASN A 802 -9.35 26.21 22.14
CA ASN A 802 -9.95 27.29 21.35
C ASN A 802 -10.78 26.82 20.13
N THR A 803 -11.55 25.73 20.21
CA THR A 803 -12.56 25.40 19.19
C THR A 803 -13.92 25.92 19.61
N ASP A 804 -14.51 26.73 18.76
CA ASP A 804 -15.90 27.22 18.91
C ASP A 804 -16.76 26.70 17.73
N LEU A 805 -18.04 26.39 17.99
CA LEU A 805 -18.97 25.78 17.05
C LEU A 805 -19.88 26.86 16.47
N ALA A 806 -19.76 27.11 15.19
CA ALA A 806 -20.46 28.20 14.52
C ALA A 806 -21.90 27.94 14.14
N TYR A 807 -22.68 28.96 14.26
CA TYR A 807 -24.09 28.95 13.88
C TYR A 807 -24.36 29.46 12.44
N ASN A 808 -23.51 30.32 11.87
CA ASN A 808 -23.69 30.87 10.50
C ASN A 808 -22.65 30.36 9.52
N LYS A 809 -22.68 29.02 9.32
CA LYS A 809 -21.69 28.27 8.51
C LYS A 809 -21.52 28.77 7.07
N GLY A 810 -22.64 29.11 6.42
CA GLY A 810 -22.66 29.32 4.98
C GLY A 810 -22.01 30.63 4.54
N LEU A 811 -22.11 31.68 5.36
CA LEU A 811 -21.68 33.00 4.93
C LEU A 811 -20.15 33.16 4.93
N LEU A 812 -19.46 32.69 5.99
CA LEU A 812 -18.00 32.76 6.06
C LEU A 812 -17.38 31.84 5.01
N GLU A 813 -17.89 30.63 4.85
CA GLU A 813 -17.44 29.71 3.82
C GLU A 813 -17.61 30.28 2.42
N GLN A 814 -18.79 30.84 2.13
CA GLN A 814 -19.04 31.51 0.85
C GLN A 814 -18.02 32.64 0.60
N ARG A 815 -17.71 33.44 1.62
CA ARG A 815 -16.72 34.54 1.50
C ARG A 815 -15.31 34.01 1.30
N ILE A 816 -14.92 32.91 1.96
CA ILE A 816 -13.64 32.25 1.73
C ILE A 816 -13.56 31.74 0.28
N LEU A 817 -14.58 31.05 -0.19
CA LEU A 817 -14.63 30.51 -1.56
C LEU A 817 -14.62 31.63 -2.63
N GLU A 818 -15.38 32.71 -2.43
CA GLU A 818 -15.36 33.90 -3.29
C GLU A 818 -13.95 34.54 -3.32
N ALA A 819 -13.32 34.71 -2.16
CA ALA A 819 -12.00 35.35 -2.05
C ALA A 819 -10.89 34.49 -2.64
N THR A 820 -10.97 33.17 -2.51
CA THR A 820 -9.94 32.23 -2.97
C THR A 820 -10.21 31.66 -4.37
N ASN A 821 -11.36 31.97 -4.96
CA ASN A 821 -11.87 31.30 -6.15
C ASN A 821 -11.90 29.77 -5.97
N GLY A 822 -12.32 29.36 -4.76
CA GLY A 822 -12.33 27.96 -4.33
C GLY A 822 -13.45 27.15 -4.98
N ARG A 823 -13.33 25.83 -4.94
CA ARG A 823 -14.27 24.88 -5.55
C ARG A 823 -15.28 24.31 -4.53
N GLY A 824 -15.04 24.55 -3.23
CA GLY A 824 -15.86 23.98 -2.15
C GLY A 824 -15.56 22.50 -1.87
N GLU A 825 -14.33 22.06 -2.10
CA GLU A 825 -13.91 20.69 -1.78
C GLU A 825 -13.56 20.60 -0.28
N TYR A 826 -13.96 19.49 0.36
CA TYR A 826 -13.72 19.27 1.78
C TYR A 826 -12.56 18.28 2.04
N PRO A 827 -11.79 18.46 3.16
CA PRO A 827 -11.89 19.58 4.11
C PRO A 827 -11.49 20.90 3.49
N LEU A 828 -12.24 21.97 3.83
CA LEU A 828 -11.88 23.33 3.51
C LEU A 828 -11.17 23.95 4.71
N VAL A 829 -9.97 24.47 4.52
CA VAL A 829 -9.15 25.07 5.58
C VAL A 829 -8.69 26.46 5.17
N ALA A 830 -8.92 27.47 6.03
CA ALA A 830 -8.44 28.82 5.80
C ALA A 830 -7.90 29.44 7.09
N LEU A 831 -6.69 29.99 7.04
CA LEU A 831 -6.14 30.83 8.12
C LEU A 831 -6.38 32.30 7.75
N ILE A 832 -7.07 33.04 8.60
CA ILE A 832 -7.50 34.41 8.37
C ILE A 832 -6.94 35.29 9.51
N ASP A 833 -6.29 36.40 9.18
CA ASP A 833 -5.80 37.36 10.17
C ASP A 833 -6.93 38.32 10.62
N ASN A 834 -6.63 39.17 11.62
CA ASN A 834 -7.59 40.12 12.15
C ASN A 834 -7.92 41.28 11.19
N GLN A 835 -7.26 41.37 10.03
CA GLN A 835 -7.56 42.33 8.97
C GLN A 835 -8.39 41.68 7.84
N GLY A 836 -8.75 40.38 7.98
CA GLY A 836 -9.49 39.62 6.99
C GLY A 836 -8.65 39.04 5.84
N HIS A 837 -7.30 39.14 5.91
CA HIS A 837 -6.47 38.55 4.88
C HIS A 837 -6.36 37.06 5.09
N ILE A 838 -6.57 36.31 4.02
CA ILE A 838 -6.36 34.84 4.02
C ILE A 838 -4.86 34.56 3.89
N ARG A 839 -4.24 34.09 4.95
CA ARG A 839 -2.81 33.76 5.06
C ARG A 839 -2.50 32.37 4.52
N TYR A 840 -3.46 31.47 4.63
CA TYR A 840 -3.39 30.10 4.10
C TYR A 840 -4.77 29.64 3.65
N HIS A 841 -4.80 28.83 2.59
CA HIS A 841 -6.02 28.21 2.08
C HIS A 841 -5.72 26.83 1.52
N SER A 842 -6.58 25.87 1.83
CA SER A 842 -6.51 24.51 1.32
C SER A 842 -7.90 23.92 1.17
N GLU A 843 -8.11 23.19 0.09
CA GLU A 843 -9.32 22.42 -0.18
C GLU A 843 -8.99 20.98 -0.57
N GLY A 844 -9.90 20.07 -0.21
CA GLY A 844 -9.82 18.66 -0.56
C GLY A 844 -8.63 17.92 0.09
N TYR A 845 -8.30 16.77 -0.46
CA TYR A 845 -7.31 15.86 0.12
C TYR A 845 -5.88 16.40 0.02
N LYS A 846 -5.30 16.70 1.17
CA LYS A 846 -3.89 17.08 1.34
C LYS A 846 -3.38 16.61 2.71
N ILE A 847 -2.11 16.23 2.79
CA ILE A 847 -1.40 15.89 4.02
C ILE A 847 -0.48 17.04 4.41
N GLY A 848 -0.26 17.28 5.70
CA GLY A 848 0.59 18.36 6.21
C GLY A 848 -0.09 19.74 6.23
N VAL A 849 -1.41 19.77 6.17
CA VAL A 849 -2.19 21.02 6.13
C VAL A 849 -1.99 21.84 7.39
N ILE A 850 -2.03 21.23 8.57
CA ILE A 850 -1.89 21.95 9.85
C ILE A 850 -0.45 22.44 10.07
N GLU A 851 0.54 21.68 9.60
CA GLU A 851 1.91 22.16 9.60
C GLU A 851 2.07 23.42 8.74
N GLN A 852 1.44 23.46 7.56
CA GLN A 852 1.44 24.63 6.68
C GLN A 852 0.69 25.83 7.30
N VAL A 853 -0.43 25.58 7.96
CA VAL A 853 -1.16 26.60 8.74
C VAL A 853 -0.25 27.21 9.81
N LEU A 854 0.44 26.38 10.60
CA LEU A 854 1.35 26.85 11.64
C LEU A 854 2.56 27.63 11.07
N LYS A 855 3.00 27.31 9.86
CA LYS A 855 4.02 28.09 9.14
C LYS A 855 3.47 29.45 8.70
N ALA A 856 2.26 29.49 8.16
CA ALA A 856 1.62 30.74 7.71
C ALA A 856 1.18 31.66 8.85
N ALA A 857 1.02 31.12 10.06
CA ALA A 857 0.67 31.84 11.28
C ALA A 857 1.85 32.56 11.96
N LYS A 858 3.08 32.22 11.59
CA LYS A 858 4.33 32.86 12.05
C LYS A 858 4.65 34.08 11.22
#